data_76d3f24db0013e61a281b3f84146beb8
#
_entry.id   76d3f24db0013e61a281b3f84146beb8
#
_cell.length_a   1.000
_cell.length_b   1.000
_cell.length_c   1.000
_cell.angle_alpha   90.00
_cell.angle_beta   90.00
_cell.angle_gamma   90.00
#
_symmetry.space_group_name_H-M   'P 1'
#
loop_
_entity.id
_entity.type
_entity.pdbx_description
1 polymer ?
#
loop_
_entity_poly.entity_id
_entity_poly.type
_entity_poly.pdbx_seq_one_letter_code
_entity_poly.pdbx_strand_id
1 'polypeptide(L)'
;PENEFEMLWEVGAASKKHVKAIADALKEDNELILATDPDREGEAISWHLQETLTKRRAIKKDTPVSRVVFNAITKTAVTEAMKNPRQVDMELVEAYLARRALDYLVGFKLSPVLWRRLPGAKSAGRVQSVCLRLIVDREMEIEAFHAREYWTVSASLSTPRGQQFDARLTSLGGKRLDKFDLANETEAELAVQAVRSRDLIATSVEAKPANRNPSAPFMTSTLQQEASRKFGMGARQTMSAAQRLYEAGLITYMRTDGIDMAPEAVQAARAVIRARYGAQYVPEQPRLYKNKAKNAQEAHECIRPTEMDQAPDTLSISDSDQKKLYDLIWKRTVASQMAAARLERTTVDIASSDGQVGLRATGQVMLFDGFMRVYEEGHDDTVVDEDDKRLPQISAEDPLAKKSVTPEQHYTQPPPRYTEASLVKRMEELGIGRPSTYASVVTTIQDRDYVRKEKNRLIPEDKGRLVTVFLSSFFRQYVGYEFTANLENELDDVSAGDREYRTVLSRFWKDFKVAIDEAMDQSITEVLEKINDVLEPHLFPVEEPGVDPRVCKSCGNGRLSMRTARSGGAFIGCSNYPDCRFTRPFGPPGTESSAIGPDGKLLGHDGADPISLRDGRYGPYVQRGTVTEENPKPPRMSIPKSWSLDDLTLEKAVQLLSLPREIGPHPEDGVMIESSIGRFGPYVKHGTLYANIGDIDEVWSIGMNRAVEELAKKAARSGRGAAAKPLYELGEHPSEGGPINVMDGRYGPYVKWGKVN
;
A
#
# COMPACT_ATOMS: atom_id res chain seq x y z
N PRO A 1 29.55 -10.34 -11.70
CA PRO A 1 30.45 -10.12 -10.56
C PRO A 1 31.89 -10.42 -10.89
N GLU A 2 32.17 -11.48 -11.68
CA GLU A 2 33.52 -11.93 -12.00
C GLU A 2 34.29 -10.95 -12.87
N ASN A 3 33.63 -10.02 -13.56
CA ASN A 3 34.22 -8.98 -14.41
C ASN A 3 33.98 -7.59 -13.80
N GLU A 4 34.41 -7.39 -12.56
CA GLU A 4 34.27 -6.11 -11.81
C GLU A 4 32.90 -5.49 -11.84
N PHE A 5 31.85 -6.30 -11.85
CA PHE A 5 30.44 -5.88 -11.94
C PHE A 5 30.10 -5.07 -13.20
N GLU A 6 30.82 -5.27 -14.29
CA GLU A 6 30.48 -4.68 -15.58
C GLU A 6 29.05 -5.07 -15.98
N MET A 7 28.27 -4.08 -16.37
CA MET A 7 26.86 -4.25 -16.74
C MET A 7 26.68 -4.10 -18.23
N LEU A 8 26.01 -5.07 -18.85
CA LEU A 8 25.61 -5.01 -20.26
C LEU A 8 24.21 -4.41 -20.35
N TRP A 9 24.09 -3.35 -21.13
CA TRP A 9 22.83 -2.62 -21.31
C TRP A 9 22.31 -2.80 -22.72
N GLU A 10 21.01 -3.13 -22.82
CA GLU A 10 20.29 -3.18 -24.07
C GLU A 10 19.14 -2.19 -24.08
N VAL A 11 18.95 -1.50 -25.22
CA VAL A 11 17.80 -0.60 -25.40
C VAL A 11 16.54 -1.44 -25.58
N GLY A 12 15.60 -1.34 -24.66
CA GLY A 12 14.32 -2.03 -24.71
C GLY A 12 13.50 -1.63 -25.97
N ALA A 13 12.64 -2.53 -26.42
CA ALA A 13 11.85 -2.33 -27.66
C ALA A 13 11.05 -1.03 -27.64
N ALA A 14 10.43 -0.69 -26.49
CA ALA A 14 9.67 0.56 -26.33
C ALA A 14 10.56 1.81 -26.46
N SER A 15 11.79 1.77 -25.94
CA SER A 15 12.72 2.89 -25.93
C SER A 15 13.45 3.09 -27.27
N LYS A 16 13.55 2.05 -28.11
CA LYS A 16 14.22 2.13 -29.43
C LYS A 16 13.67 3.24 -30.30
N LYS A 17 12.33 3.46 -30.28
CA LYS A 17 11.65 4.50 -31.04
C LYS A 17 12.08 5.89 -30.56
N HIS A 18 12.16 6.12 -29.27
CA HIS A 18 12.55 7.41 -28.71
C HIS A 18 14.02 7.72 -28.97
N VAL A 19 14.92 6.73 -28.76
CA VAL A 19 16.35 6.87 -29.06
C VAL A 19 16.57 7.17 -30.53
N LYS A 20 15.80 6.55 -31.44
CA LYS A 20 15.88 6.83 -32.87
C LYS A 20 15.43 8.27 -33.17
N ALA A 21 14.33 8.74 -32.61
CA ALA A 21 13.82 10.09 -32.81
C ALA A 21 14.84 11.15 -32.37
N ILE A 22 15.49 10.94 -31.21
CA ILE A 22 16.55 11.84 -30.73
C ILE A 22 17.77 11.80 -31.67
N ALA A 23 18.20 10.62 -32.11
CA ALA A 23 19.31 10.49 -33.06
C ALA A 23 19.02 11.13 -34.42
N ASP A 24 17.77 11.10 -34.88
CA ASP A 24 17.36 11.76 -36.13
C ASP A 24 17.34 13.28 -35.95
N ALA A 25 16.85 13.81 -34.83
CA ALA A 25 16.88 15.24 -34.52
C ALA A 25 18.33 15.80 -34.44
N LEU A 26 19.27 15.04 -33.88
CA LEU A 26 20.69 15.43 -33.80
C LEU A 26 21.39 15.49 -35.17
N LYS A 27 20.76 15.08 -36.29
CA LYS A 27 21.30 15.29 -37.62
C LYS A 27 21.06 16.73 -38.11
N GLU A 28 20.03 17.37 -37.63
CA GLU A 28 19.60 18.73 -37.98
C GLU A 28 20.09 19.75 -36.92
N ASP A 29 20.22 19.32 -35.65
CA ASP A 29 20.67 20.14 -34.56
C ASP A 29 22.04 19.66 -34.04
N ASN A 30 22.90 20.61 -33.61
CA ASN A 30 24.27 20.32 -33.21
C ASN A 30 24.47 20.28 -31.69
N GLU A 31 23.41 20.39 -30.89
CA GLU A 31 23.49 20.44 -29.44
C GLU A 31 22.51 19.44 -28.79
N LEU A 32 22.91 18.82 -27.69
CA LEU A 32 22.05 17.95 -26.89
C LEU A 32 21.96 18.45 -25.47
N ILE A 33 20.75 18.84 -25.04
CA ILE A 33 20.45 19.22 -23.66
C ILE A 33 19.66 18.10 -22.98
N LEU A 34 20.23 17.53 -21.93
CA LEU A 34 19.63 16.45 -21.13
C LEU A 34 18.85 17.07 -19.96
N ALA A 35 17.51 17.02 -20.02
CA ALA A 35 16.60 17.67 -19.06
C ALA A 35 15.66 16.66 -18.39
N THR A 36 16.21 15.52 -17.99
CA THR A 36 15.49 14.48 -17.24
C THR A 36 15.30 14.91 -15.77
N ASP A 37 14.50 14.14 -15.02
CA ASP A 37 14.18 14.43 -13.61
C ASP A 37 15.43 14.70 -12.76
N PRO A 38 15.32 15.47 -11.65
CA PRO A 38 16.46 15.90 -10.84
C PRO A 38 17.07 14.80 -9.96
N ASP A 39 16.47 13.60 -9.90
CA ASP A 39 16.94 12.50 -9.08
C ASP A 39 18.03 11.65 -9.77
N ARG A 40 18.61 10.68 -9.01
CA ARG A 40 19.63 9.75 -9.54
C ARG A 40 19.12 8.88 -10.70
N GLU A 41 17.81 8.62 -10.76
CA GLU A 41 17.20 7.86 -11.87
C GLU A 41 17.19 8.70 -13.14
N GLY A 42 16.86 10.00 -13.03
CA GLY A 42 16.95 10.95 -14.13
C GLY A 42 18.38 11.18 -14.59
N GLU A 43 19.34 11.23 -13.67
CA GLU A 43 20.77 11.33 -14.01
C GLU A 43 21.26 10.10 -14.80
N ALA A 44 20.86 8.90 -14.38
CA ALA A 44 21.18 7.66 -15.07
C ALA A 44 20.52 7.58 -16.46
N ILE A 45 19.29 8.09 -16.62
CA ILE A 45 18.64 8.17 -17.94
C ILE A 45 19.46 9.07 -18.87
N SER A 46 19.91 10.23 -18.39
CA SER A 46 20.78 11.15 -19.14
C SER A 46 22.07 10.45 -19.58
N TRP A 47 22.73 9.78 -18.66
CA TRP A 47 23.95 9.03 -18.95
C TRP A 47 23.71 7.92 -19.97
N HIS A 48 22.67 7.10 -19.81
CA HIS A 48 22.32 6.03 -20.74
C HIS A 48 22.01 6.56 -22.15
N LEU A 49 21.33 7.69 -22.26
CA LEU A 49 21.07 8.35 -23.53
C LEU A 49 22.38 8.80 -24.19
N GLN A 50 23.25 9.48 -23.45
CA GLN A 50 24.55 9.94 -23.95
C GLN A 50 25.40 8.76 -24.44
N GLU A 51 25.54 7.70 -23.65
CA GLU A 51 26.26 6.48 -24.00
C GLU A 51 25.67 5.81 -25.26
N THR A 52 24.35 5.65 -25.30
CA THR A 52 23.67 4.99 -26.43
C THR A 52 23.81 5.79 -27.73
N LEU A 53 23.67 7.10 -27.67
CA LEU A 53 23.76 7.97 -28.83
C LEU A 53 25.22 8.08 -29.32
N THR A 54 26.20 8.06 -28.41
CA THR A 54 27.62 8.01 -28.73
C THR A 54 27.99 6.68 -29.43
N LYS A 55 27.57 5.55 -28.90
CA LYS A 55 27.75 4.22 -29.53
C LYS A 55 27.12 4.15 -30.92
N ARG A 56 26.01 4.84 -31.14
CA ARG A 56 25.36 4.96 -32.45
C ARG A 56 25.97 6.00 -33.39
N ARG A 57 27.00 6.71 -32.94
CA ARG A 57 27.65 7.83 -33.66
C ARG A 57 26.70 8.96 -33.99
N ALA A 58 25.60 9.13 -33.23
CA ALA A 58 24.68 10.26 -33.36
C ALA A 58 25.26 11.49 -32.66
N ILE A 59 25.95 11.34 -31.54
CA ILE A 59 26.78 12.37 -30.89
C ILE A 59 28.16 12.32 -31.55
N LYS A 60 28.57 13.43 -32.16
CA LYS A 60 29.90 13.62 -32.75
C LYS A 60 30.84 14.15 -31.66
N LYS A 61 32.17 14.14 -31.94
CA LYS A 61 33.20 14.58 -30.99
C LYS A 61 33.06 16.07 -30.60
N ASP A 62 32.48 16.86 -31.47
CA ASP A 62 32.27 18.32 -31.34
C ASP A 62 30.81 18.68 -30.98
N THR A 63 29.92 17.69 -30.77
CA THR A 63 28.56 17.95 -30.32
C THR A 63 28.53 18.34 -28.84
N PRO A 64 28.14 19.56 -28.46
CA PRO A 64 27.97 19.93 -27.08
C PRO A 64 26.87 19.09 -26.43
N VAL A 65 27.18 18.51 -25.29
CA VAL A 65 26.19 17.78 -24.45
C VAL A 65 26.20 18.41 -23.08
N SER A 66 25.05 18.87 -22.65
CA SER A 66 24.88 19.47 -21.33
C SER A 66 23.68 18.89 -20.58
N ARG A 67 23.75 18.95 -19.27
CA ARG A 67 22.70 18.53 -18.34
C ARG A 67 22.09 19.78 -17.68
N VAL A 68 20.77 19.88 -17.68
CA VAL A 68 20.04 20.89 -16.92
C VAL A 68 19.12 20.23 -15.90
N VAL A 69 19.04 20.81 -14.71
CA VAL A 69 18.26 20.27 -13.60
C VAL A 69 17.37 21.37 -13.01
N PHE A 70 16.11 21.07 -12.79
CA PHE A 70 15.15 21.98 -12.18
C PHE A 70 14.14 21.20 -11.32
N ASN A 71 13.73 21.80 -10.21
CA ASN A 71 12.79 21.19 -9.24
C ASN A 71 11.33 21.48 -9.58
N ALA A 72 11.05 22.35 -10.56
CA ALA A 72 9.70 22.67 -10.99
C ALA A 72 9.67 22.95 -12.50
N ILE A 73 8.63 22.53 -13.17
CA ILE A 73 8.44 22.78 -14.61
C ILE A 73 7.71 24.12 -14.79
N THR A 74 8.39 25.19 -14.41
CA THR A 74 7.92 26.55 -14.63
C THR A 74 8.86 27.30 -15.56
N LYS A 75 8.35 28.34 -16.24
CA LYS A 75 9.17 29.16 -17.14
C LYS A 75 10.41 29.70 -16.45
N THR A 76 10.28 30.19 -15.22
CA THR A 76 11.37 30.75 -14.43
C THR A 76 12.41 29.69 -14.10
N ALA A 77 12.00 28.55 -13.51
CA ALA A 77 12.91 27.49 -13.12
C ALA A 77 13.66 26.89 -14.32
N VAL A 78 12.94 26.61 -15.41
CA VAL A 78 13.57 26.10 -16.64
C VAL A 78 14.53 27.13 -17.26
N THR A 79 14.14 28.41 -17.35
CA THR A 79 15.02 29.46 -17.89
C THR A 79 16.29 29.64 -17.06
N GLU A 80 16.18 29.54 -15.74
CA GLU A 80 17.34 29.63 -14.84
C GLU A 80 18.25 28.43 -14.94
N ALA A 81 17.68 27.23 -15.01
CA ALA A 81 18.43 25.99 -15.25
C ALA A 81 19.20 26.01 -16.58
N MET A 82 18.58 26.56 -17.64
CA MET A 82 19.22 26.70 -18.94
C MET A 82 20.41 27.67 -18.95
N LYS A 83 20.48 28.61 -18.01
CA LYS A 83 21.65 29.50 -17.83
C LYS A 83 22.81 28.83 -17.10
N ASN A 84 22.52 27.76 -16.35
CA ASN A 84 23.50 27.06 -15.50
C ASN A 84 23.59 25.56 -15.88
N PRO A 85 23.93 25.23 -17.14
CA PRO A 85 24.12 23.85 -17.56
C PRO A 85 25.36 23.24 -16.89
N ARG A 86 25.32 21.93 -16.61
CA ARG A 86 26.44 21.16 -16.06
C ARG A 86 26.74 19.91 -16.89
N GLN A 87 27.72 19.16 -16.53
CA GLN A 87 27.91 17.81 -17.02
C GLN A 87 27.05 16.81 -16.24
N VAL A 88 26.88 15.59 -16.79
CA VAL A 88 26.27 14.48 -16.08
C VAL A 88 27.08 14.19 -14.80
N ASP A 89 26.39 14.07 -13.69
CA ASP A 89 26.99 13.77 -12.40
C ASP A 89 27.22 12.27 -12.28
N MET A 90 28.50 11.86 -12.38
CA MET A 90 28.86 10.46 -12.37
C MET A 90 28.68 9.80 -11.00
N GLU A 91 28.72 10.52 -9.90
CA GLU A 91 28.52 9.98 -8.55
C GLU A 91 27.07 9.54 -8.39
N LEU A 92 26.10 10.34 -8.86
CA LEU A 92 24.69 9.96 -8.92
C LEU A 92 24.43 8.77 -9.85
N VAL A 93 25.12 8.72 -11.01
CA VAL A 93 25.04 7.58 -11.95
C VAL A 93 25.58 6.33 -11.30
N GLU A 94 26.73 6.38 -10.64
CA GLU A 94 27.35 5.24 -9.97
C GLU A 94 26.48 4.70 -8.83
N ALA A 95 25.83 5.58 -8.06
CA ALA A 95 24.89 5.18 -7.04
C ALA A 95 23.65 4.46 -7.63
N TYR A 96 23.14 4.93 -8.78
CA TYR A 96 22.10 4.23 -9.51
C TYR A 96 22.57 2.86 -10.00
N LEU A 97 23.78 2.77 -10.59
CA LEU A 97 24.36 1.52 -11.07
C LEU A 97 24.54 0.53 -9.92
N ALA A 98 25.06 0.98 -8.78
CA ALA A 98 25.20 0.17 -7.58
C ALA A 98 23.86 -0.41 -7.11
N ARG A 99 22.84 0.45 -6.98
CA ARG A 99 21.49 0.02 -6.61
C ARG A 99 20.94 -1.00 -7.59
N ARG A 100 21.04 -0.72 -8.89
CA ARG A 100 20.56 -1.61 -9.94
C ARG A 100 21.25 -2.97 -9.93
N ALA A 101 22.57 -2.99 -9.73
CA ALA A 101 23.34 -4.21 -9.59
C ALA A 101 22.92 -5.03 -8.36
N LEU A 102 22.78 -4.39 -7.19
CA LEU A 102 22.32 -5.05 -5.96
C LEU A 102 20.93 -5.65 -6.13
N ASP A 103 19.97 -4.87 -6.66
CA ASP A 103 18.60 -5.35 -6.87
C ASP A 103 18.56 -6.50 -7.89
N TYR A 104 19.40 -6.45 -8.92
CA TYR A 104 19.56 -7.54 -9.89
C TYR A 104 20.16 -8.79 -9.22
N LEU A 105 21.27 -8.66 -8.50
CA LEU A 105 21.93 -9.78 -7.82
C LEU A 105 21.01 -10.45 -6.82
N VAL A 106 20.35 -9.66 -5.96
CA VAL A 106 19.41 -10.20 -4.97
C VAL A 106 18.22 -10.84 -5.67
N GLY A 107 17.55 -10.14 -6.57
CA GLY A 107 16.34 -10.64 -7.23
C GLY A 107 16.59 -11.90 -8.06
N PHE A 108 17.63 -11.92 -8.88
CA PHE A 108 17.91 -13.04 -9.79
C PHE A 108 18.66 -14.21 -9.15
N LYS A 109 19.34 -14.01 -8.03
CA LYS A 109 20.00 -15.10 -7.31
C LYS A 109 19.14 -15.69 -6.21
N LEU A 110 18.38 -14.86 -5.50
CA LEU A 110 17.54 -15.31 -4.39
C LEU A 110 16.21 -15.93 -4.87
N SER A 111 15.58 -15.39 -5.93
CA SER A 111 14.33 -15.95 -6.43
C SER A 111 14.43 -17.40 -6.92
N PRO A 112 15.49 -17.84 -7.63
CA PRO A 112 15.68 -19.26 -7.96
C PRO A 112 15.83 -20.17 -6.73
N VAL A 113 16.47 -19.69 -5.66
CA VAL A 113 16.56 -20.45 -4.38
C VAL A 113 15.15 -20.66 -3.81
N LEU A 114 14.34 -19.59 -3.78
CA LEU A 114 12.93 -19.67 -3.37
C LEU A 114 12.16 -20.71 -4.20
N TRP A 115 12.25 -20.64 -5.53
CA TRP A 115 11.49 -21.56 -6.41
C TRP A 115 11.86 -23.02 -6.20
N ARG A 116 13.13 -23.29 -5.89
CA ARG A 116 13.64 -24.65 -5.69
C ARG A 116 13.35 -25.18 -4.28
N ARG A 117 13.34 -24.32 -3.26
CA ARG A 117 13.24 -24.72 -1.85
C ARG A 117 11.87 -24.44 -1.24
N LEU A 118 11.13 -23.48 -1.79
CA LEU A 118 9.82 -23.06 -1.31
C LEU A 118 8.82 -23.01 -2.46
N PRO A 119 8.11 -24.12 -2.75
CA PRO A 119 7.13 -24.16 -3.83
C PRO A 119 6.03 -23.10 -3.68
N GLY A 120 5.69 -22.43 -4.76
CA GLY A 120 4.67 -21.39 -4.79
C GLY A 120 5.16 -19.97 -4.48
N ALA A 121 6.40 -19.80 -4.02
CA ALA A 121 7.03 -18.49 -3.89
C ALA A 121 7.27 -17.84 -5.26
N LYS A 122 7.01 -16.53 -5.39
CA LYS A 122 7.13 -15.82 -6.67
C LYS A 122 8.49 -15.12 -6.82
N SER A 123 8.86 -14.27 -5.88
CA SER A 123 10.12 -13.53 -5.92
C SER A 123 10.50 -12.98 -4.55
N ALA A 124 11.79 -12.69 -4.38
CA ALA A 124 12.31 -11.89 -3.29
C ALA A 124 13.09 -10.70 -3.86
N GLY A 125 13.25 -9.67 -3.04
CA GLY A 125 14.01 -8.48 -3.38
C GLY A 125 14.52 -7.80 -2.12
N ARG A 126 15.57 -7.02 -2.22
CA ARG A 126 16.29 -6.42 -1.10
C ARG A 126 15.36 -5.60 -0.16
N VAL A 127 14.64 -4.64 -0.68
CA VAL A 127 13.69 -3.81 0.11
C VAL A 127 12.33 -4.49 0.24
N GLN A 128 11.86 -5.16 -0.81
CA GLN A 128 10.59 -5.87 -0.86
C GLN A 128 10.44 -6.89 0.27
N SER A 129 11.46 -7.73 0.48
CA SER A 129 11.41 -8.79 1.49
C SER A 129 11.40 -8.25 2.91
N VAL A 130 12.09 -7.14 3.14
CA VAL A 130 12.12 -6.47 4.44
C VAL A 130 10.80 -5.75 4.73
N CYS A 131 10.21 -5.12 3.73
CA CYS A 131 8.87 -4.54 3.83
C CYS A 131 7.81 -5.62 4.16
N LEU A 132 7.86 -6.78 3.49
CA LEU A 132 6.99 -7.92 3.79
C LEU A 132 7.20 -8.42 5.22
N ARG A 133 8.45 -8.51 5.67
CA ARG A 133 8.80 -8.93 7.03
C ARG A 133 8.17 -8.03 8.09
N LEU A 134 8.16 -6.70 7.91
CA LEU A 134 7.49 -5.78 8.84
C LEU A 134 6.02 -6.15 9.07
N ILE A 135 5.31 -6.52 7.98
CA ILE A 135 3.90 -6.89 8.06
C ILE A 135 3.73 -8.25 8.74
N VAL A 136 4.58 -9.22 8.41
CA VAL A 136 4.54 -10.57 9.00
C VAL A 136 4.91 -10.54 10.48
N ASP A 137 5.99 -9.83 10.86
CA ASP A 137 6.40 -9.68 12.27
C ASP A 137 5.26 -9.04 13.09
N ARG A 138 4.58 -8.01 12.54
CA ARG A 138 3.41 -7.38 13.17
C ARG A 138 2.25 -8.36 13.35
N GLU A 139 1.97 -9.20 12.39
CA GLU A 139 0.91 -10.19 12.51
C GLU A 139 1.24 -11.27 13.55
N MET A 140 2.51 -11.69 13.62
CA MET A 140 2.98 -12.60 14.67
C MET A 140 2.88 -11.96 16.09
N GLU A 141 3.16 -10.65 16.21
CA GLU A 141 2.94 -9.89 17.43
C GLU A 141 1.45 -9.89 17.85
N ILE A 142 0.55 -9.71 16.87
CA ILE A 142 -0.90 -9.72 17.11
C ILE A 142 -1.38 -11.11 17.56
N GLU A 143 -0.92 -12.17 16.89
CA GLU A 143 -1.27 -13.57 17.21
C GLU A 143 -0.74 -14.02 18.58
N ALA A 144 0.45 -13.55 18.96
CA ALA A 144 1.04 -13.83 20.27
C ALA A 144 0.48 -12.93 21.39
N PHE A 145 -0.37 -11.97 21.06
CA PHE A 145 -0.86 -11.02 22.04
C PHE A 145 -1.95 -11.65 22.92
N HIS A 146 -1.78 -11.51 24.23
CA HIS A 146 -2.78 -11.88 25.23
C HIS A 146 -3.41 -10.63 25.83
N ALA A 147 -4.71 -10.47 25.61
CA ALA A 147 -5.47 -9.37 26.20
C ALA A 147 -5.46 -9.46 27.73
N ARG A 148 -5.07 -8.38 28.40
CA ARG A 148 -5.11 -8.25 29.84
C ARG A 148 -6.23 -7.31 30.23
N GLU A 149 -7.10 -7.78 31.12
CA GLU A 149 -8.18 -7.02 31.70
C GLU A 149 -7.63 -5.94 32.66
N TYR A 150 -8.27 -4.80 32.65
CA TYR A 150 -8.10 -3.73 33.62
C TYR A 150 -9.37 -2.89 33.69
N TRP A 151 -9.53 -2.19 34.80
CA TRP A 151 -10.70 -1.37 35.05
C TRP A 151 -10.30 0.08 35.29
N THR A 152 -11.26 0.98 35.02
CA THR A 152 -11.17 2.38 35.40
C THR A 152 -12.46 2.79 36.10
N VAL A 153 -12.35 3.79 36.93
CA VAL A 153 -13.54 4.34 37.63
C VAL A 153 -13.67 5.79 37.23
N SER A 154 -14.83 6.13 36.66
CA SER A 154 -15.21 7.48 36.28
C SER A 154 -16.32 7.99 37.15
N ALA A 155 -16.27 9.26 37.55
CA ALA A 155 -17.32 9.92 38.31
C ALA A 155 -17.87 11.12 37.54
N SER A 156 -19.18 11.15 37.35
CA SER A 156 -19.88 12.37 36.91
C SER A 156 -20.15 13.25 38.11
N LEU A 157 -19.55 14.43 38.10
CA LEU A 157 -19.61 15.39 39.21
C LEU A 157 -20.35 16.65 38.79
N SER A 158 -20.85 17.39 39.78
CA SER A 158 -21.42 18.72 39.54
C SER A 158 -20.78 19.76 40.44
N THR A 159 -20.55 20.93 39.86
CA THR A 159 -20.09 22.12 40.58
C THR A 159 -21.20 22.67 41.49
N PRO A 160 -20.91 23.58 42.45
CA PRO A 160 -21.92 24.28 43.23
C PRO A 160 -22.98 25.03 42.41
N ARG A 161 -22.62 25.36 41.13
CA ARG A 161 -23.55 25.99 40.19
C ARG A 161 -24.41 25.01 39.39
N GLY A 162 -24.28 23.70 39.66
CA GLY A 162 -25.05 22.63 39.02
C GLY A 162 -24.51 22.18 37.65
N GLN A 163 -23.36 22.68 37.19
CA GLN A 163 -22.75 22.29 35.93
C GLN A 163 -22.04 20.92 36.10
N GLN A 164 -22.25 20.02 35.15
CA GLN A 164 -21.74 18.67 35.20
C GLN A 164 -20.42 18.52 34.39
N PHE A 165 -19.56 17.65 34.88
CA PHE A 165 -18.32 17.23 34.21
C PHE A 165 -17.90 15.86 34.72
N ASP A 166 -17.05 15.17 33.93
CA ASP A 166 -16.54 13.84 34.26
C ASP A 166 -15.12 13.92 34.81
N ALA A 167 -14.82 13.11 35.82
CA ALA A 167 -13.51 12.97 36.40
C ALA A 167 -13.15 11.51 36.57
N ARG A 168 -11.89 11.17 36.35
CA ARG A 168 -11.36 9.81 36.43
C ARG A 168 -10.61 9.59 37.74
N LEU A 169 -10.79 8.45 38.37
CA LEU A 169 -10.06 8.05 39.56
C LEU A 169 -8.56 7.88 39.22
N THR A 170 -7.70 8.54 40.00
CA THR A 170 -6.24 8.53 39.83
C THR A 170 -5.47 8.07 41.03
N SER A 171 -6.10 8.10 42.22
CA SER A 171 -5.48 7.57 43.44
C SER A 171 -6.51 6.94 44.36
N LEU A 172 -6.11 5.88 45.08
CA LEU A 172 -6.91 5.14 46.04
C LEU A 172 -6.03 4.72 47.23
N GLY A 173 -6.56 4.84 48.45
CA GLY A 173 -5.77 4.56 49.65
C GLY A 173 -4.57 5.49 49.80
N GLY A 174 -4.66 6.73 49.29
CA GLY A 174 -3.55 7.68 49.30
C GLY A 174 -2.42 7.36 48.30
N LYS A 175 -2.56 6.32 47.50
CA LYS A 175 -1.57 5.91 46.47
C LYS A 175 -2.10 6.17 45.08
N ARG A 176 -1.20 6.63 44.19
CA ARG A 176 -1.51 6.77 42.78
C ARG A 176 -1.77 5.40 42.15
N LEU A 177 -2.84 5.28 41.38
CA LEU A 177 -3.17 4.08 40.65
C LEU A 177 -2.38 4.00 39.34
N ASP A 178 -1.81 2.84 39.07
CA ASP A 178 -1.28 2.44 37.79
C ASP A 178 -2.38 1.76 36.97
N LYS A 179 -2.14 1.61 35.67
CA LYS A 179 -3.13 1.09 34.71
C LYS A 179 -3.78 -0.23 35.11
N PHE A 180 -3.06 -1.10 35.80
CA PHE A 180 -3.47 -2.47 36.12
C PHE A 180 -3.75 -2.70 37.65
N ASP A 181 -3.82 -1.63 38.41
CA ASP A 181 -4.09 -1.74 39.87
C ASP A 181 -5.54 -2.12 40.17
N LEU A 182 -6.46 -1.85 39.22
CA LEU A 182 -7.81 -2.39 39.25
C LEU A 182 -7.90 -3.50 38.21
N ALA A 183 -7.65 -4.74 38.61
CA ALA A 183 -7.47 -5.86 37.70
C ALA A 183 -8.75 -6.67 37.45
N ASN A 184 -9.81 -6.45 38.22
CA ASN A 184 -11.06 -7.18 38.19
C ASN A 184 -12.23 -6.33 38.66
N GLU A 185 -13.46 -6.80 38.41
CA GLU A 185 -14.71 -6.13 38.79
C GLU A 185 -14.81 -5.88 40.32
N THR A 186 -14.36 -6.81 41.13
CA THR A 186 -14.41 -6.69 42.61
C THR A 186 -13.57 -5.51 43.10
N GLU A 187 -12.37 -5.34 42.57
CA GLU A 187 -11.48 -4.22 42.93
C GLU A 187 -12.04 -2.89 42.39
N ALA A 188 -12.64 -2.91 41.22
CA ALA A 188 -13.30 -1.73 40.64
C ALA A 188 -14.54 -1.31 41.46
N GLU A 189 -15.35 -2.26 41.90
CA GLU A 189 -16.53 -1.98 42.77
C GLU A 189 -16.10 -1.48 44.16
N LEU A 190 -15.04 -2.01 44.76
CA LEU A 190 -14.48 -1.46 45.99
C LEU A 190 -13.99 -0.02 45.80
N ALA A 191 -13.38 0.30 44.68
CA ALA A 191 -12.98 1.65 44.36
C ALA A 191 -14.18 2.57 44.16
N VAL A 192 -15.24 2.11 43.50
CA VAL A 192 -16.53 2.83 43.37
C VAL A 192 -17.12 3.13 44.76
N GLN A 193 -17.17 2.16 45.65
CA GLN A 193 -17.64 2.33 47.02
C GLN A 193 -16.81 3.37 47.77
N ALA A 194 -15.48 3.32 47.63
CA ALA A 194 -14.57 4.28 48.26
C ALA A 194 -14.82 5.71 47.78
N VAL A 195 -15.13 5.92 46.48
CA VAL A 195 -15.51 7.22 45.93
C VAL A 195 -16.89 7.67 46.39
N ARG A 196 -17.87 6.75 46.38
CA ARG A 196 -19.26 7.05 46.75
C ARG A 196 -19.40 7.47 48.23
N SER A 197 -18.64 6.87 49.11
CA SER A 197 -18.73 7.07 50.56
C SER A 197 -18.07 8.35 51.08
N ARG A 198 -17.34 9.10 50.24
CA ARG A 198 -16.54 10.27 50.66
C ARG A 198 -16.99 11.52 49.98
N ASP A 199 -16.96 12.65 50.67
CA ASP A 199 -17.15 13.96 50.07
C ASP A 199 -15.90 14.36 49.29
N LEU A 200 -16.15 15.00 48.13
CA LEU A 200 -15.10 15.38 47.20
C LEU A 200 -15.01 16.89 47.07
N ILE A 201 -13.79 17.41 47.07
CA ILE A 201 -13.50 18.81 46.86
C ILE A 201 -12.48 18.98 45.75
N ALA A 202 -12.55 20.05 45.02
CA ALA A 202 -11.49 20.43 44.06
C ALA A 202 -10.28 20.94 44.86
N THR A 203 -9.19 20.20 44.83
CA THR A 203 -7.96 20.57 45.56
C THR A 203 -7.05 21.52 44.79
N SER A 204 -7.03 21.41 43.48
CA SER A 204 -6.32 22.36 42.60
C SER A 204 -7.04 22.52 41.27
N VAL A 205 -6.92 23.71 40.72
CA VAL A 205 -7.36 24.02 39.35
C VAL A 205 -6.21 24.73 38.65
N GLU A 206 -5.63 24.07 37.67
CA GLU A 206 -4.48 24.59 36.95
C GLU A 206 -4.80 24.73 35.47
N ALA A 207 -4.78 25.97 34.96
CA ALA A 207 -4.90 26.28 33.55
C ALA A 207 -3.54 26.58 32.96
N LYS A 208 -3.10 25.79 31.98
CA LYS A 208 -1.80 25.96 31.31
C LYS A 208 -2.00 26.25 29.83
N PRO A 209 -1.29 27.26 29.29
CA PRO A 209 -1.27 27.46 27.85
C PRO A 209 -0.53 26.29 27.17
N ALA A 210 -1.10 25.81 26.08
CA ALA A 210 -0.51 24.79 25.21
C ALA A 210 -0.50 25.31 23.77
N ASN A 211 0.57 25.05 23.06
CA ASN A 211 0.68 25.40 21.66
C ASN A 211 0.77 24.12 20.80
N ARG A 212 -0.06 24.06 19.76
CA ARG A 212 0.11 23.08 18.69
C ARG A 212 0.82 23.77 17.52
N ASN A 213 1.97 23.25 17.11
CA ASN A 213 2.75 23.79 15.99
C ASN A 213 2.36 23.05 14.71
N PRO A 214 2.38 23.76 13.55
CA PRO A 214 2.17 23.11 12.27
C PRO A 214 3.33 22.19 11.92
N SER A 215 3.02 21.12 11.22
CA SER A 215 4.02 20.21 10.66
C SER A 215 4.72 20.81 9.45
N ALA A 216 5.89 20.25 9.10
CA ALA A 216 6.67 20.64 7.92
C ALA A 216 5.86 20.44 6.62
N PRO A 217 6.23 21.14 5.54
CA PRO A 217 5.74 20.85 4.21
C PRO A 217 5.94 19.36 3.85
N PHE A 218 5.25 18.89 2.83
CA PHE A 218 5.34 17.50 2.45
C PHE A 218 6.69 17.12 1.85
N MET A 219 7.17 15.95 2.21
CA MET A 219 8.07 15.09 1.45
C MET A 219 7.31 13.87 0.94
N THR A 220 7.92 13.03 0.13
CA THR A 220 7.26 11.89 -0.52
C THR A 220 6.51 10.99 0.47
N SER A 221 7.16 10.59 1.55
CA SER A 221 6.57 9.67 2.55
C SER A 221 5.38 10.29 3.26
N THR A 222 5.49 11.54 3.71
CA THR A 222 4.40 12.23 4.43
C THR A 222 3.23 12.56 3.51
N LEU A 223 3.47 12.86 2.23
CA LEU A 223 2.41 13.02 1.24
C LEU A 223 1.64 11.71 1.03
N GLN A 224 2.33 10.58 0.87
CA GLN A 224 1.70 9.28 0.75
C GLN A 224 0.88 8.91 1.99
N GLN A 225 1.38 9.19 3.18
CA GLN A 225 0.70 8.95 4.44
C GLN A 225 -0.62 9.73 4.51
N GLU A 226 -0.58 11.05 4.28
CA GLU A 226 -1.75 11.90 4.40
C GLU A 226 -2.79 11.67 3.29
N ALA A 227 -2.34 11.41 2.06
CA ALA A 227 -3.24 11.03 0.97
C ALA A 227 -3.97 9.71 1.25
N SER A 228 -3.28 8.75 1.87
CA SER A 228 -3.89 7.49 2.31
C SER A 228 -4.90 7.70 3.44
N ARG A 229 -4.56 8.49 4.46
CA ARG A 229 -5.43 8.75 5.62
C ARG A 229 -6.69 9.53 5.25
N LYS A 230 -6.53 10.60 4.48
CA LYS A 230 -7.63 11.52 4.16
C LYS A 230 -8.51 11.07 3.00
N PHE A 231 -7.93 10.39 2.01
CA PHE A 231 -8.63 10.06 0.77
C PHE A 231 -8.64 8.57 0.44
N GLY A 232 -7.99 7.73 1.24
CA GLY A 232 -7.83 6.30 0.93
C GLY A 232 -6.95 6.02 -0.30
N MET A 233 -6.21 7.02 -0.78
CA MET A 233 -5.32 6.86 -1.94
C MET A 233 -4.12 5.99 -1.58
N GLY A 234 -3.93 4.88 -2.30
CA GLY A 234 -2.73 4.06 -2.14
C GLY A 234 -1.47 4.79 -2.62
N ALA A 235 -0.30 4.34 -2.17
CA ALA A 235 0.98 4.98 -2.47
C ALA A 235 1.23 5.13 -3.99
N ARG A 236 0.90 4.12 -4.79
CA ARG A 236 1.01 4.17 -6.26
C ARG A 236 0.09 5.21 -6.88
N GLN A 237 -1.17 5.28 -6.43
CA GLN A 237 -2.16 6.24 -6.92
C GLN A 237 -1.72 7.67 -6.59
N THR A 238 -1.26 7.90 -5.36
CA THR A 238 -0.73 9.18 -4.90
C THR A 238 0.44 9.64 -5.78
N MET A 239 1.44 8.77 -6.01
CA MET A 239 2.60 9.13 -6.83
C MET A 239 2.25 9.35 -8.30
N SER A 240 1.28 8.60 -8.85
CA SER A 240 0.81 8.83 -10.22
C SER A 240 0.09 10.18 -10.37
N ALA A 241 -0.69 10.60 -9.39
CA ALA A 241 -1.34 11.92 -9.39
C ALA A 241 -0.31 13.05 -9.19
N ALA A 242 0.66 12.86 -8.27
CA ALA A 242 1.74 13.82 -8.02
C ALA A 242 2.62 14.02 -9.27
N GLN A 243 2.97 12.94 -9.98
CA GLN A 243 3.72 13.00 -11.24
C GLN A 243 3.01 13.90 -12.27
N ARG A 244 1.70 13.69 -12.45
CA ARG A 244 0.91 14.51 -13.39
C ARG A 244 0.82 15.99 -12.98
N LEU A 245 0.72 16.27 -11.67
CA LEU A 245 0.74 17.64 -11.17
C LEU A 245 2.11 18.32 -11.40
N TYR A 246 3.20 17.58 -11.22
CA TYR A 246 4.55 18.05 -11.51
C TYR A 246 4.74 18.32 -13.01
N GLU A 247 4.36 17.39 -13.87
CA GLU A 247 4.44 17.55 -15.34
C GLU A 247 3.58 18.71 -15.87
N ALA A 248 2.47 18.99 -15.16
CA ALA A 248 1.63 20.18 -15.44
C ALA A 248 2.24 21.50 -14.89
N GLY A 249 3.37 21.43 -14.20
CA GLY A 249 4.03 22.59 -13.59
C GLY A 249 3.33 23.16 -12.36
N LEU A 250 2.41 22.41 -11.74
CA LEU A 250 1.60 22.86 -10.60
C LEU A 250 2.27 22.65 -9.24
N ILE A 251 3.16 21.66 -9.13
CA ILE A 251 3.91 21.39 -7.91
C ILE A 251 5.40 21.20 -8.21
N THR A 252 6.23 21.30 -7.18
CA THR A 252 7.65 20.93 -7.21
C THR A 252 7.80 19.40 -7.34
N TYR A 253 9.03 18.96 -7.61
CA TYR A 253 9.34 17.55 -7.80
C TYR A 253 8.88 16.71 -6.60
N MET A 254 8.16 15.62 -6.87
CA MET A 254 7.44 14.85 -5.85
C MET A 254 8.25 13.70 -5.22
N ARG A 255 9.42 13.35 -5.75
CA ARG A 255 10.31 12.36 -5.13
C ARG A 255 11.41 13.06 -4.37
N THR A 256 11.13 13.42 -3.15
CA THR A 256 12.05 14.16 -2.27
C THR A 256 11.88 13.73 -0.82
N ASP A 257 12.97 13.71 -0.08
CA ASP A 257 13.00 13.63 1.38
C ASP A 257 13.25 15.01 2.03
N GLY A 258 13.36 16.06 1.20
CA GLY A 258 13.51 17.44 1.63
C GLY A 258 12.22 18.01 2.21
N ILE A 259 12.38 18.82 3.26
CA ILE A 259 11.31 19.59 3.90
C ILE A 259 11.59 21.10 3.89
N ASP A 260 12.72 21.49 3.31
CA ASP A 260 13.09 22.88 3.15
C ASP A 260 12.28 23.54 2.04
N MET A 261 11.97 24.81 2.22
CA MET A 261 11.23 25.61 1.24
C MET A 261 12.09 26.77 0.80
N ALA A 262 12.13 27.04 -0.50
CA ALA A 262 12.84 28.18 -1.05
C ALA A 262 12.39 29.50 -0.40
N PRO A 263 13.31 30.45 -0.12
CA PRO A 263 12.98 31.69 0.58
C PRO A 263 11.85 32.49 -0.09
N GLU A 264 11.81 32.54 -1.40
CA GLU A 264 10.76 33.19 -2.18
C GLU A 264 9.39 32.51 -2.01
N ALA A 265 9.36 31.19 -1.93
CA ALA A 265 8.13 30.43 -1.67
C ALA A 265 7.62 30.64 -0.23
N VAL A 266 8.52 30.75 0.75
CA VAL A 266 8.18 31.14 2.12
C VAL A 266 7.51 32.52 2.16
N GLN A 267 8.08 33.50 1.45
CA GLN A 267 7.51 34.86 1.37
C GLN A 267 6.14 34.85 0.67
N ALA A 268 6.01 34.11 -0.43
CA ALA A 268 4.74 33.96 -1.16
C ALA A 268 3.67 33.32 -0.27
N ALA A 269 4.00 32.24 0.44
CA ALA A 269 3.07 31.60 1.40
C ALA A 269 2.61 32.58 2.49
N ARG A 270 3.53 33.34 3.08
CA ARG A 270 3.23 34.36 4.10
C ARG A 270 2.34 35.49 3.57
N ALA A 271 2.54 35.90 2.30
CA ALA A 271 1.69 36.91 1.65
C ALA A 271 0.25 36.36 1.46
N VAL A 272 0.10 35.11 0.99
CA VAL A 272 -1.19 34.43 0.85
C VAL A 272 -1.90 34.29 2.21
N ILE A 273 -1.18 33.88 3.26
CA ILE A 273 -1.75 33.78 4.61
C ILE A 273 -2.30 35.15 5.06
N ARG A 274 -1.54 36.20 4.89
CA ARG A 274 -1.96 37.56 5.27
C ARG A 274 -3.21 38.02 4.50
N ALA A 275 -3.23 37.75 3.20
CA ALA A 275 -4.34 38.15 2.35
C ALA A 275 -5.62 37.39 2.61
N ARG A 276 -5.55 36.04 2.83
CA ARG A 276 -6.72 35.18 2.95
C ARG A 276 -7.23 35.01 4.38
N TYR A 277 -6.32 35.00 5.37
CA TYR A 277 -6.66 34.67 6.77
C TYR A 277 -6.41 35.83 7.72
N GLY A 278 -5.60 36.81 7.36
CA GLY A 278 -5.30 37.98 8.17
C GLY A 278 -3.91 37.95 8.80
N ALA A 279 -3.46 39.11 9.25
CA ALA A 279 -2.10 39.31 9.76
C ALA A 279 -1.80 38.49 11.04
N GLN A 280 -2.82 38.21 11.86
CA GLN A 280 -2.69 37.42 13.10
C GLN A 280 -2.28 35.96 12.86
N TYR A 281 -2.52 35.44 11.65
CA TYR A 281 -2.13 34.08 11.27
C TYR A 281 -0.70 33.98 10.74
N VAL A 282 0.00 35.11 10.54
CA VAL A 282 1.38 35.17 10.08
C VAL A 282 2.28 35.30 11.31
N PRO A 283 3.11 34.28 11.64
CA PRO A 283 4.06 34.41 12.75
C PRO A 283 5.08 35.48 12.46
N GLU A 284 5.66 36.09 13.51
CA GLU A 284 6.65 37.15 13.39
C GLU A 284 7.84 36.73 12.52
N GLN A 285 8.39 35.55 12.81
CA GLN A 285 9.49 34.96 12.05
C GLN A 285 9.00 33.85 11.13
N PRO A 286 9.61 33.65 9.95
CA PRO A 286 9.37 32.49 9.11
C PRO A 286 9.66 31.20 9.86
N ARG A 287 8.83 30.17 9.62
CA ARG A 287 9.07 28.84 10.19
C ARG A 287 10.09 28.09 9.33
N LEU A 288 11.16 27.66 9.95
CA LEU A 288 12.19 26.83 9.35
C LEU A 288 12.11 25.43 9.95
N TYR A 289 12.16 24.42 9.11
CA TYR A 289 12.13 23.02 9.48
C TYR A 289 13.50 22.40 9.19
N LYS A 290 14.01 21.60 10.13
CA LYS A 290 15.29 20.90 9.94
C LYS A 290 15.01 19.45 9.58
N ASN A 291 15.61 18.98 8.51
CA ASN A 291 15.59 17.57 8.18
C ASN A 291 16.39 16.79 9.24
N LYS A 292 15.83 15.67 9.73
CA LYS A 292 16.48 14.80 10.71
C LYS A 292 17.33 13.70 10.05
N ALA A 293 17.15 13.49 8.73
CA ALA A 293 17.93 12.51 7.99
C ALA A 293 19.37 12.97 7.89
N LYS A 294 20.32 12.14 8.32
CA LYS A 294 21.76 12.42 8.28
C LYS A 294 22.29 12.64 6.87
N ASN A 295 21.66 12.01 5.88
CA ASN A 295 22.03 12.04 4.48
C ASN A 295 20.78 12.31 3.64
N ALA A 296 20.23 13.52 3.73
CA ALA A 296 19.23 13.99 2.77
C ALA A 296 19.94 14.17 1.41
N GLN A 297 20.04 13.07 0.66
CA GLN A 297 20.85 13.01 -0.56
C GLN A 297 20.23 13.72 -1.73
N GLU A 298 18.92 13.68 -1.72
CA GLU A 298 18.15 14.44 -2.67
C GLU A 298 17.71 15.73 -1.95
N ALA A 299 18.68 16.50 -1.43
CA ALA A 299 18.49 17.75 -0.70
C ALA A 299 17.76 18.81 -1.56
N HIS A 300 16.63 18.40 -2.04
CA HIS A 300 15.74 19.16 -2.87
C HIS A 300 14.66 19.73 -1.99
N GLU A 301 14.07 20.74 -2.49
CA GLU A 301 12.94 21.40 -1.90
C GLU A 301 11.80 20.44 -1.56
N CYS A 302 10.98 20.79 -0.58
CA CYS A 302 9.75 20.10 -0.24
C CYS A 302 8.75 20.05 -1.42
N ILE A 303 7.76 19.19 -1.33
CA ILE A 303 6.64 19.16 -2.26
C ILE A 303 5.69 20.31 -1.92
N ARG A 304 5.59 21.28 -2.81
CA ARG A 304 4.77 22.48 -2.66
C ARG A 304 4.17 22.93 -3.99
N PRO A 305 3.13 23.77 -3.99
CA PRO A 305 2.70 24.47 -5.21
C PRO A 305 3.84 25.32 -5.79
N THR A 306 3.91 25.40 -7.09
CA THR A 306 4.85 26.29 -7.79
C THR A 306 4.46 27.75 -7.61
N GLU A 307 3.15 28.03 -7.64
CA GLU A 307 2.57 29.35 -7.43
C GLU A 307 1.62 29.30 -6.23
N MET A 308 1.96 30.01 -5.14
CA MET A 308 1.20 29.96 -3.88
C MET A 308 -0.16 30.67 -3.96
N ASP A 309 -0.32 31.63 -4.83
CA ASP A 309 -1.56 32.38 -5.06
C ASP A 309 -2.60 31.57 -5.84
N GLN A 310 -2.18 30.53 -6.56
CA GLN A 310 -3.07 29.57 -7.22
C GLN A 310 -3.70 28.62 -6.21
N ALA A 311 -4.67 29.12 -5.47
CA ALA A 311 -5.37 28.30 -4.49
C ALA A 311 -6.28 27.25 -5.14
N PRO A 312 -6.58 26.13 -4.45
CA PRO A 312 -7.35 25.01 -4.98
C PRO A 312 -8.75 25.38 -5.50
N ASP A 313 -9.36 26.42 -4.92
CA ASP A 313 -10.66 26.97 -5.33
C ASP A 313 -10.60 27.81 -6.61
N THR A 314 -9.43 28.25 -7.02
CA THR A 314 -9.22 29.06 -8.23
C THR A 314 -8.71 28.25 -9.42
N LEU A 315 -8.21 27.05 -9.19
CA LEU A 315 -7.66 26.15 -10.23
C LEU A 315 -8.71 25.20 -10.79
N SER A 316 -8.75 25.09 -12.11
CA SER A 316 -9.59 24.12 -12.82
C SER A 316 -8.77 22.85 -13.12
N ILE A 317 -8.77 21.90 -12.18
CA ILE A 317 -8.17 20.57 -12.34
C ILE A 317 -9.30 19.59 -12.61
N SER A 318 -9.31 18.95 -13.78
CA SER A 318 -10.38 18.03 -14.21
C SER A 318 -10.31 16.66 -13.53
N ASP A 319 -9.11 16.17 -13.25
CA ASP A 319 -8.90 14.87 -12.58
C ASP A 319 -9.14 15.00 -11.07
N SER A 320 -10.03 14.18 -10.54
CA SER A 320 -10.43 14.20 -9.12
C SER A 320 -9.27 13.93 -8.16
N ASP A 321 -8.38 12.99 -8.51
CA ASP A 321 -7.26 12.61 -7.65
C ASP A 321 -6.21 13.71 -7.61
N GLN A 322 -5.90 14.31 -8.77
CA GLN A 322 -5.02 15.47 -8.86
C GLN A 322 -5.56 16.66 -8.08
N LYS A 323 -6.88 16.93 -8.19
CA LYS A 323 -7.52 18.03 -7.47
C LYS A 323 -7.42 17.85 -5.96
N LYS A 324 -7.74 16.66 -5.44
CA LYS A 324 -7.62 16.33 -4.01
C LYS A 324 -6.19 16.45 -3.52
N LEU A 325 -5.24 15.94 -4.31
CA LEU A 325 -3.83 15.94 -3.94
C LEU A 325 -3.24 17.35 -3.96
N TYR A 326 -3.60 18.19 -4.95
CA TYR A 326 -3.18 19.58 -5.01
C TYR A 326 -3.73 20.38 -3.82
N ASP A 327 -5.01 20.21 -3.47
CA ASP A 327 -5.63 20.83 -2.30
C ASP A 327 -4.88 20.47 -1.01
N LEU A 328 -4.53 19.19 -0.86
CA LEU A 328 -3.78 18.69 0.27
C LEU A 328 -2.38 19.33 0.36
N ILE A 329 -1.65 19.36 -0.75
CA ILE A 329 -0.30 19.94 -0.83
C ILE A 329 -0.35 21.44 -0.54
N TRP A 330 -1.27 22.16 -1.14
CA TRP A 330 -1.43 23.61 -0.94
C TRP A 330 -1.73 23.93 0.52
N LYS A 331 -2.73 23.27 1.11
CA LYS A 331 -3.13 23.48 2.51
C LYS A 331 -1.99 23.19 3.47
N ARG A 332 -1.26 22.10 3.28
CA ARG A 332 -0.11 21.74 4.12
C ARG A 332 1.01 22.78 4.01
N THR A 333 1.31 23.19 2.81
CA THR A 333 2.36 24.19 2.54
C THR A 333 2.02 25.53 3.22
N VAL A 334 0.79 26.01 3.03
CA VAL A 334 0.31 27.26 3.66
C VAL A 334 0.32 27.11 5.20
N ALA A 335 -0.26 26.04 5.72
CA ALA A 335 -0.32 25.76 7.16
C ALA A 335 1.06 25.72 7.80
N SER A 336 2.07 25.19 7.10
CA SER A 336 3.45 25.12 7.60
C SER A 336 4.05 26.50 7.93
N GLN A 337 3.58 27.56 7.30
CA GLN A 337 4.04 28.94 7.51
C GLN A 337 3.08 29.76 8.38
N MET A 338 2.01 29.16 8.94
CA MET A 338 1.04 29.83 9.80
C MET A 338 1.46 29.85 11.27
N ALA A 339 0.81 30.71 12.04
CA ALA A 339 0.95 30.77 13.48
C ALA A 339 0.48 29.49 14.15
N ALA A 340 1.08 29.11 15.28
CA ALA A 340 0.65 27.99 16.10
C ALA A 340 -0.80 28.17 16.58
N ALA A 341 -1.54 27.07 16.71
CA ALA A 341 -2.78 27.08 17.45
C ALA A 341 -2.49 27.19 18.94
N ARG A 342 -3.25 28.01 19.63
CA ARG A 342 -3.11 28.26 21.07
C ARG A 342 -4.33 27.68 21.78
N LEU A 343 -4.04 26.83 22.74
CA LEU A 343 -5.02 26.16 23.55
C LEU A 343 -4.76 26.47 25.02
N GLU A 344 -5.79 26.34 25.81
CA GLU A 344 -5.68 26.35 27.27
C GLU A 344 -6.13 24.98 27.76
N ARG A 345 -5.24 24.29 28.45
CA ARG A 345 -5.53 22.99 29.05
C ARG A 345 -5.76 23.19 30.54
N THR A 346 -6.98 22.91 30.98
CA THR A 346 -7.36 22.96 32.39
C THR A 346 -7.29 21.57 33.00
N THR A 347 -6.59 21.46 34.09
CA THR A 347 -6.54 20.24 34.92
C THR A 347 -7.13 20.55 36.28
N VAL A 348 -8.06 19.75 36.72
CA VAL A 348 -8.69 19.85 38.06
C VAL A 348 -8.33 18.58 38.83
N ASP A 349 -7.55 18.73 39.89
CA ASP A 349 -7.33 17.66 40.85
C ASP A 349 -8.41 17.72 41.96
N ILE A 350 -8.96 16.60 42.24
CA ILE A 350 -10.10 16.42 43.15
C ILE A 350 -9.69 15.38 44.20
N ALA A 351 -9.95 15.62 45.44
CA ALA A 351 -9.68 14.65 46.47
C ALA A 351 -10.80 14.60 47.54
N SER A 352 -10.82 13.46 48.22
CA SER A 352 -11.61 13.34 49.48
C SER A 352 -10.89 14.05 50.63
N SER A 353 -11.66 14.53 51.61
CA SER A 353 -11.12 15.25 52.79
C SER A 353 -10.09 14.43 53.59
N ASP A 354 -10.17 13.10 53.56
CA ASP A 354 -9.23 12.17 54.20
C ASP A 354 -8.03 11.83 53.33
N GLY A 355 -7.95 12.37 52.08
CA GLY A 355 -6.87 12.10 51.15
C GLY A 355 -6.79 10.67 50.62
N GLN A 356 -7.80 9.84 50.88
CA GLN A 356 -7.80 8.43 50.46
C GLN A 356 -8.23 8.22 49.03
N VAL A 357 -8.97 9.18 48.45
CA VAL A 357 -9.49 9.12 47.07
C VAL A 357 -9.07 10.37 46.35
N GLY A 358 -8.49 10.19 45.17
CA GLY A 358 -8.18 11.30 44.24
C GLY A 358 -8.70 11.04 42.84
N LEU A 359 -9.36 12.07 42.26
CA LEU A 359 -9.79 12.05 40.87
C LEU A 359 -9.16 13.21 40.11
N ARG A 360 -9.15 13.10 38.80
CA ARG A 360 -8.70 14.17 37.92
C ARG A 360 -9.68 14.37 36.76
N ALA A 361 -9.99 15.62 36.48
CA ALA A 361 -10.67 16.04 35.27
C ALA A 361 -9.71 16.86 34.42
N THR A 362 -9.73 16.63 33.11
CA THR A 362 -8.98 17.42 32.13
C THR A 362 -9.93 17.96 31.08
N GLY A 363 -9.65 19.16 30.61
CA GLY A 363 -10.39 19.77 29.52
C GLY A 363 -9.52 20.75 28.76
N GLN A 364 -9.90 21.04 27.52
CA GLN A 364 -9.14 21.88 26.63
C GLN A 364 -10.06 22.90 25.94
N VAL A 365 -9.56 24.10 25.78
CA VAL A 365 -10.26 25.17 25.06
C VAL A 365 -9.32 25.74 24.01
N MET A 366 -9.77 25.81 22.77
CA MET A 366 -9.04 26.49 21.71
C MET A 366 -9.23 28.00 21.85
N LEU A 367 -8.14 28.69 22.13
CA LEU A 367 -8.11 30.17 22.24
C LEU A 367 -7.85 30.83 20.89
N PHE A 368 -7.08 30.18 20.04
CA PHE A 368 -6.74 30.62 18.69
C PHE A 368 -6.45 29.42 17.83
N ASP A 369 -7.15 29.27 16.71
CA ASP A 369 -7.07 28.11 15.82
C ASP A 369 -5.76 28.03 15.01
N GLY A 370 -5.08 29.17 14.76
CA GLY A 370 -3.81 29.18 14.05
C GLY A 370 -3.86 28.41 12.73
N PHE A 371 -2.86 27.57 12.50
CA PHE A 371 -2.76 26.75 11.30
C PHE A 371 -3.93 25.72 11.15
N MET A 372 -4.58 25.33 12.24
CA MET A 372 -5.67 24.35 12.23
C MET A 372 -6.89 24.89 11.46
N ARG A 373 -6.99 26.19 11.23
CA ARG A 373 -8.01 26.78 10.36
C ARG A 373 -7.91 26.29 8.91
N VAL A 374 -6.74 25.85 8.48
CA VAL A 374 -6.46 25.45 7.09
C VAL A 374 -6.20 23.95 7.00
N TYR A 375 -5.54 23.39 8.00
CA TYR A 375 -5.03 22.04 7.92
C TYR A 375 -4.98 21.33 9.28
N GLU A 376 -5.53 20.14 9.31
CA GLU A 376 -5.39 19.17 10.40
C GLU A 376 -4.79 17.87 9.87
N GLU A 377 -3.97 17.23 10.69
CA GLU A 377 -3.38 15.93 10.33
C GLU A 377 -4.45 14.84 10.25
N GLY A 378 -4.28 13.90 9.32
CA GLY A 378 -5.08 12.68 9.29
C GLY A 378 -4.59 11.65 10.32
N HIS A 379 -5.49 10.81 10.79
CA HIS A 379 -5.18 9.70 11.70
C HIS A 379 -5.48 8.35 11.02
N ASP A 380 -4.70 7.32 11.36
CA ASP A 380 -4.93 5.96 10.85
C ASP A 380 -6.17 5.30 11.48
N ASP A 381 -6.51 5.70 12.72
CA ASP A 381 -7.69 5.28 13.46
C ASP A 381 -8.43 6.52 13.98
N THR A 382 -9.73 6.39 14.22
CA THR A 382 -10.51 7.47 14.83
C THR A 382 -10.08 7.64 16.29
N VAL A 383 -9.28 8.66 16.54
CA VAL A 383 -8.90 9.05 17.90
C VAL A 383 -10.01 9.96 18.41
N VAL A 384 -10.77 9.49 19.39
CA VAL A 384 -11.65 10.35 20.19
C VAL A 384 -10.77 10.98 21.26
N ASP A 385 -10.43 12.24 21.11
CA ASP A 385 -9.68 12.98 22.13
C ASP A 385 -10.67 13.32 23.26
N GLU A 386 -10.67 12.53 24.33
CA GLU A 386 -11.55 12.74 25.49
C GLU A 386 -11.29 14.09 26.16
N ASP A 387 -10.11 14.67 25.96
CA ASP A 387 -9.69 15.97 26.50
C ASP A 387 -10.30 17.18 25.75
N ASP A 388 -10.95 16.99 24.61
CA ASP A 388 -11.52 18.10 23.81
C ASP A 388 -12.81 18.71 24.42
N LYS A 389 -13.20 18.28 25.62
CA LYS A 389 -14.34 18.83 26.35
C LYS A 389 -13.92 20.06 27.15
N ARG A 390 -14.73 21.11 27.08
CA ARG A 390 -14.58 22.27 27.95
C ARG A 390 -15.06 21.93 29.36
N LEU A 391 -14.17 22.10 30.37
CA LEU A 391 -14.58 22.02 31.75
C LEU A 391 -15.42 23.24 32.15
N PRO A 392 -16.41 23.08 33.05
CA PRO A 392 -17.10 24.21 33.65
C PRO A 392 -16.18 25.04 34.54
N GLN A 393 -16.62 26.23 34.94
CA GLN A 393 -15.83 27.02 35.88
C GLN A 393 -15.84 26.37 37.26
N ILE A 394 -14.66 25.96 37.71
CA ILE A 394 -14.40 25.32 38.99
C ILE A 394 -13.34 26.15 39.72
N SER A 395 -13.47 26.29 41.02
CA SER A 395 -12.49 26.95 41.89
C SER A 395 -11.91 25.93 42.87
N ALA A 396 -10.70 26.20 43.34
CA ALA A 396 -10.14 25.40 44.43
C ALA A 396 -11.06 25.50 45.64
N GLU A 397 -11.18 24.40 46.39
CA GLU A 397 -12.04 24.23 47.55
C GLU A 397 -13.55 24.11 47.24
N ASP A 398 -13.97 24.19 45.97
CA ASP A 398 -15.37 23.93 45.58
C ASP A 398 -15.78 22.50 45.98
N PRO A 399 -16.92 22.35 46.73
CA PRO A 399 -17.49 21.05 47.02
C PRO A 399 -18.14 20.49 45.74
N LEU A 400 -17.87 19.24 45.44
CA LEU A 400 -18.33 18.58 44.21
C LEU A 400 -19.35 17.49 44.51
N ALA A 401 -20.56 17.66 44.04
CA ALA A 401 -21.62 16.66 44.25
C ALA A 401 -21.49 15.53 43.20
N LYS A 402 -21.50 14.30 43.66
CA LYS A 402 -21.48 13.11 42.81
C LYS A 402 -22.85 12.85 42.20
N LYS A 403 -22.95 12.70 40.90
CA LYS A 403 -24.15 12.29 40.17
C LYS A 403 -24.19 10.81 39.92
N SER A 404 -23.05 10.28 39.41
CA SER A 404 -22.84 8.86 39.21
C SER A 404 -21.37 8.54 39.45
N VAL A 405 -21.10 7.29 39.80
CA VAL A 405 -19.73 6.72 39.83
C VAL A 405 -19.86 5.37 39.19
N THR A 406 -19.14 5.15 38.10
CA THR A 406 -19.26 3.98 37.25
C THR A 406 -17.89 3.31 37.05
N PRO A 407 -17.79 1.99 37.24
CA PRO A 407 -16.65 1.22 36.81
C PRO A 407 -16.75 0.94 35.31
N GLU A 408 -15.62 0.93 34.63
CA GLU A 408 -15.54 0.63 33.18
C GLU A 408 -14.49 -0.46 32.95
N GLN A 409 -14.93 -1.56 32.33
CA GLN A 409 -14.07 -2.68 31.98
C GLN A 409 -13.31 -2.40 30.68
N HIS A 410 -12.05 -2.69 30.68
CA HIS A 410 -11.17 -2.54 29.50
C HIS A 410 -10.29 -3.77 29.31
N TYR A 411 -9.90 -3.98 28.10
CA TYR A 411 -8.87 -4.97 27.74
C TYR A 411 -7.75 -4.28 26.96
N THR A 412 -6.52 -4.67 27.22
CA THR A 412 -5.41 -4.24 26.37
C THR A 412 -5.65 -4.71 24.95
N GLN A 413 -5.30 -3.88 23.98
CA GLN A 413 -5.46 -4.19 22.55
C GLN A 413 -4.12 -4.58 21.94
N PRO A 414 -4.09 -5.50 20.97
CA PRO A 414 -2.88 -5.80 20.23
C PRO A 414 -2.43 -4.57 19.40
N PRO A 415 -1.16 -4.52 19.00
CA PRO A 415 -0.72 -3.45 18.12
C PRO A 415 -1.53 -3.48 16.81
N PRO A 416 -1.93 -2.34 16.25
CA PRO A 416 -2.74 -2.32 15.04
C PRO A 416 -1.96 -2.83 13.83
N ARG A 417 -2.65 -3.52 12.92
CA ARG A 417 -2.11 -3.87 11.61
C ARG A 417 -1.72 -2.62 10.85
N TYR A 418 -0.68 -2.73 10.04
CA TYR A 418 -0.25 -1.61 9.20
C TYR A 418 -1.33 -1.24 8.16
N THR A 419 -1.51 0.06 7.96
CA THR A 419 -2.05 0.64 6.73
C THR A 419 -0.89 0.91 5.77
N GLU A 420 -1.15 1.27 4.50
CA GLU A 420 -0.06 1.74 3.62
C GLU A 420 0.64 2.96 4.22
N ALA A 421 -0.12 3.87 4.84
CA ALA A 421 0.42 5.06 5.51
C ALA A 421 1.37 4.70 6.66
N SER A 422 0.92 3.88 7.62
CA SER A 422 1.74 3.52 8.77
C SER A 422 2.92 2.60 8.40
N LEU A 423 2.79 1.81 7.32
CA LEU A 423 3.90 1.01 6.79
C LEU A 423 4.98 1.91 6.18
N VAL A 424 4.62 2.87 5.32
CA VAL A 424 5.57 3.83 4.74
C VAL A 424 6.26 4.64 5.84
N LYS A 425 5.50 5.10 6.85
CA LYS A 425 6.05 5.77 8.03
C LYS A 425 7.09 4.89 8.73
N ARG A 426 6.77 3.61 8.96
CA ARG A 426 7.68 2.69 9.64
C ARG A 426 8.93 2.38 8.84
N MET A 427 8.80 2.23 7.52
CA MET A 427 9.95 2.07 6.62
C MET A 427 10.88 3.29 6.67
N GLU A 428 10.32 4.49 6.63
CA GLU A 428 11.07 5.74 6.75
C GLU A 428 11.82 5.85 8.08
N GLU A 429 11.13 5.60 9.21
CA GLU A 429 11.72 5.61 10.56
C GLU A 429 12.91 4.65 10.69
N LEU A 430 12.84 3.52 10.01
CA LEU A 430 13.90 2.50 9.99
C LEU A 430 14.97 2.74 8.93
N GLY A 431 14.82 3.73 8.06
CA GLY A 431 15.74 3.99 6.94
C GLY A 431 15.65 2.96 5.80
N ILE A 432 14.55 2.22 5.71
CA ILE A 432 14.32 1.15 4.72
C ILE A 432 13.63 1.72 3.49
N GLY A 433 14.31 1.67 2.35
CA GLY A 433 13.82 2.26 1.10
C GLY A 433 14.09 3.76 1.00
N ARG A 434 13.65 4.36 -0.10
CA ARG A 434 13.82 5.79 -0.41
C ARG A 434 12.57 6.30 -1.14
N PRO A 435 12.40 7.61 -1.34
CA PRO A 435 11.24 8.19 -2.03
C PRO A 435 10.85 7.50 -3.34
N SER A 436 11.83 7.06 -4.13
CA SER A 436 11.61 6.33 -5.39
C SER A 436 11.09 4.91 -5.21
N THR A 437 11.23 4.28 -4.03
CA THR A 437 10.95 2.85 -3.83
C THR A 437 9.71 2.54 -3.01
N TYR A 438 9.23 3.44 -2.14
CA TYR A 438 8.10 3.15 -1.24
C TYR A 438 6.87 2.62 -1.98
N ALA A 439 6.37 3.37 -2.96
CA ALA A 439 5.19 3.00 -3.71
C ALA A 439 5.35 1.69 -4.49
N SER A 440 6.51 1.48 -5.12
CA SER A 440 6.80 0.27 -5.90
C SER A 440 6.88 -0.98 -5.03
N VAL A 441 7.49 -0.88 -3.86
CA VAL A 441 7.64 -2.00 -2.92
C VAL A 441 6.29 -2.42 -2.34
N VAL A 442 5.50 -1.45 -1.83
CA VAL A 442 4.16 -1.72 -1.29
C VAL A 442 3.23 -2.32 -2.35
N THR A 443 3.30 -1.84 -3.59
CA THR A 443 2.55 -2.42 -4.70
C THR A 443 3.01 -3.84 -5.02
N THR A 444 4.33 -4.07 -5.06
CA THR A 444 4.90 -5.37 -5.46
C THR A 444 4.49 -6.49 -4.50
N ILE A 445 4.47 -6.27 -3.19
CA ILE A 445 4.07 -7.31 -2.23
C ILE A 445 2.59 -7.68 -2.35
N GLN A 446 1.73 -6.74 -2.78
CA GLN A 446 0.33 -6.99 -3.09
C GLN A 446 0.18 -7.72 -4.43
N ASP A 447 0.84 -7.27 -5.50
CA ASP A 447 0.83 -7.91 -6.84
C ASP A 447 1.38 -9.35 -6.81
N ARG A 448 2.20 -9.69 -5.82
CA ARG A 448 2.75 -11.04 -5.61
C ARG A 448 1.83 -11.95 -4.78
N ASP A 449 0.69 -11.46 -4.32
CA ASP A 449 -0.21 -12.14 -3.38
C ASP A 449 0.51 -12.53 -2.08
N TYR A 450 1.44 -11.72 -1.61
CA TYR A 450 2.09 -11.89 -0.31
C TYR A 450 1.33 -11.19 0.80
N VAL A 451 0.60 -10.15 0.42
CA VAL A 451 -0.20 -9.31 1.32
C VAL A 451 -1.51 -8.97 0.61
N ARG A 452 -2.62 -9.08 1.33
CA ARG A 452 -3.91 -8.53 0.89
C ARG A 452 -4.24 -7.25 1.66
N LYS A 453 -5.06 -6.41 1.05
CA LYS A 453 -5.60 -5.21 1.68
C LYS A 453 -7.07 -5.44 2.04
N GLU A 454 -7.40 -5.30 3.31
CA GLU A 454 -8.76 -5.44 3.83
C GLU A 454 -9.08 -4.24 4.71
N LYS A 455 -10.16 -3.52 4.42
CA LYS A 455 -10.57 -2.30 5.14
C LYS A 455 -9.39 -1.36 5.45
N ASN A 456 -8.56 -1.10 4.46
CA ASN A 456 -7.34 -0.27 4.56
C ASN A 456 -6.20 -0.85 5.42
N ARG A 457 -6.31 -2.10 5.91
CA ARG A 457 -5.24 -2.81 6.65
C ARG A 457 -4.55 -3.82 5.76
N LEU A 458 -3.25 -3.95 5.94
CA LEU A 458 -2.40 -4.90 5.24
C LEU A 458 -2.29 -6.18 6.07
N ILE A 459 -2.70 -7.29 5.48
CA ILE A 459 -2.71 -8.61 6.12
C ILE A 459 -1.80 -9.53 5.33
N PRO A 460 -0.82 -10.19 5.97
CA PRO A 460 0.04 -11.11 5.26
C PRO A 460 -0.73 -12.38 4.86
N GLU A 461 -0.58 -12.79 3.62
CA GLU A 461 -1.05 -14.08 3.13
C GLU A 461 -0.07 -15.19 3.52
N ASP A 462 -0.52 -16.44 3.51
CA ASP A 462 0.30 -17.61 3.86
C ASP A 462 1.58 -17.69 3.04
N LYS A 463 1.53 -17.34 1.75
CA LYS A 463 2.73 -17.26 0.90
C LYS A 463 3.71 -16.21 1.39
N GLY A 464 3.22 -15.07 1.86
CA GLY A 464 4.04 -14.00 2.42
C GLY A 464 4.73 -14.46 3.71
N ARG A 465 4.01 -15.15 4.58
CA ARG A 465 4.56 -15.75 5.81
C ARG A 465 5.65 -16.76 5.50
N LEU A 466 5.40 -17.69 4.59
CA LEU A 466 6.37 -18.70 4.16
C LEU A 466 7.67 -18.07 3.62
N VAL A 467 7.55 -17.09 2.74
CA VAL A 467 8.71 -16.38 2.17
C VAL A 467 9.48 -15.65 3.27
N THR A 468 8.79 -14.97 4.18
CA THR A 468 9.43 -14.24 5.28
C THR A 468 10.18 -15.19 6.22
N VAL A 469 9.55 -16.28 6.64
CA VAL A 469 10.18 -17.26 7.54
C VAL A 469 11.36 -17.94 6.88
N PHE A 470 11.24 -18.33 5.61
CA PHE A 470 12.35 -18.87 4.84
C PHE A 470 13.54 -17.90 4.81
N LEU A 471 13.29 -16.65 4.43
CA LEU A 471 14.35 -15.64 4.32
C LEU A 471 14.97 -15.31 5.69
N SER A 472 14.17 -15.22 6.74
CA SER A 472 14.65 -14.98 8.10
C SER A 472 15.44 -16.15 8.68
N SER A 473 15.20 -17.38 8.18
CA SER A 473 15.90 -18.59 8.61
C SER A 473 17.24 -18.81 7.90
N PHE A 474 17.29 -18.52 6.60
CA PHE A 474 18.44 -18.84 5.75
C PHE A 474 19.22 -17.61 5.24
N PHE A 475 18.58 -16.44 5.25
CA PHE A 475 19.13 -15.17 4.79
C PHE A 475 18.95 -14.05 5.80
N ARG A 476 19.01 -14.38 7.10
CA ARG A 476 18.65 -13.49 8.22
C ARG A 476 19.31 -12.11 8.12
N GLN A 477 20.60 -12.07 7.77
CA GLN A 477 21.33 -10.81 7.63
C GLN A 477 20.72 -9.94 6.53
N TYR A 478 20.39 -10.52 5.36
CA TYR A 478 19.95 -9.80 4.15
C TYR A 478 18.49 -9.32 4.20
N VAL A 479 17.73 -9.81 5.17
CA VAL A 479 16.37 -9.32 5.48
C VAL A 479 16.31 -8.61 6.84
N GLY A 480 17.46 -8.29 7.42
CA GLY A 480 17.59 -7.49 8.65
C GLY A 480 17.25 -6.03 8.39
N TYR A 481 16.56 -5.40 9.34
CA TYR A 481 16.20 -3.99 9.24
C TYR A 481 17.43 -3.09 9.19
N GLU A 482 18.35 -3.26 10.14
CA GLU A 482 19.60 -2.50 10.22
C GLU A 482 20.51 -2.72 9.02
N PHE A 483 20.64 -3.96 8.55
CA PHE A 483 21.46 -4.28 7.38
C PHE A 483 20.94 -3.55 6.13
N THR A 484 19.61 -3.57 5.92
CA THR A 484 19.00 -2.90 4.78
C THR A 484 19.16 -1.38 4.87
N ALA A 485 18.94 -0.80 6.06
CA ALA A 485 19.14 0.62 6.30
C ALA A 485 20.61 1.04 6.06
N ASN A 486 21.56 0.27 6.58
CA ASN A 486 22.98 0.55 6.38
C ASN A 486 23.39 0.47 4.91
N LEU A 487 22.86 -0.50 4.18
CA LEU A 487 23.14 -0.62 2.73
C LEU A 487 22.53 0.55 1.95
N GLU A 488 21.35 1.04 2.34
CA GLU A 488 20.78 2.27 1.76
C GLU A 488 21.67 3.49 2.04
N ASN A 489 22.20 3.61 3.26
CA ASN A 489 23.12 4.70 3.62
C ASN A 489 24.46 4.60 2.83
N GLU A 490 24.98 3.39 2.62
CA GLU A 490 26.18 3.21 1.78
C GLU A 490 25.94 3.61 0.31
N LEU A 491 24.74 3.35 -0.22
CA LEU A 491 24.37 3.84 -1.55
C LEU A 491 24.23 5.36 -1.58
N ASP A 492 23.86 5.95 -0.46
CA ASP A 492 23.84 7.41 -0.30
C ASP A 492 25.26 7.98 -0.21
N ASP A 493 26.18 7.34 0.49
CA ASP A 493 27.61 7.70 0.50
C ASP A 493 28.23 7.64 -0.91
N VAL A 494 27.80 6.66 -1.74
CA VAL A 494 28.24 6.59 -3.16
C VAL A 494 27.74 7.79 -3.95
N SER A 495 26.48 8.22 -3.77
CA SER A 495 25.96 9.41 -4.44
C SER A 495 26.65 10.71 -4.01
N ALA A 496 27.19 10.76 -2.79
CA ALA A 496 27.96 11.88 -2.27
C ALA A 496 29.43 11.88 -2.72
N GLY A 497 29.89 10.81 -3.41
CA GLY A 497 31.29 10.61 -3.77
C GLY A 497 32.19 10.14 -2.62
N ASP A 498 31.62 9.86 -1.46
CA ASP A 498 32.36 9.43 -0.25
C ASP A 498 32.77 7.96 -0.31
N ARG A 499 32.19 7.18 -1.23
CA ARG A 499 32.43 5.73 -1.35
C ARG A 499 32.37 5.24 -2.79
N GLU A 500 33.26 4.33 -3.14
CA GLU A 500 33.30 3.70 -4.46
C GLU A 500 32.29 2.56 -4.56
N TYR A 501 31.44 2.55 -5.59
CA TYR A 501 30.32 1.63 -5.72
C TYR A 501 30.73 0.16 -5.92
N ARG A 502 31.85 -0.10 -6.60
CA ARG A 502 32.37 -1.47 -6.81
C ARG A 502 32.84 -2.11 -5.51
N THR A 503 33.39 -1.33 -4.61
CA THR A 503 33.77 -1.78 -3.27
C THR A 503 32.54 -2.23 -2.46
N VAL A 504 31.43 -1.47 -2.52
CA VAL A 504 30.16 -1.85 -1.90
C VAL A 504 29.63 -3.15 -2.49
N LEU A 505 29.63 -3.27 -3.82
CA LEU A 505 29.16 -4.48 -4.52
C LEU A 505 30.01 -5.70 -4.20
N SER A 506 31.34 -5.57 -4.21
CA SER A 506 32.28 -6.67 -3.96
C SER A 506 32.13 -7.24 -2.56
N ARG A 507 32.04 -6.37 -1.55
CA ARG A 507 31.82 -6.77 -0.17
C ARG A 507 30.48 -7.50 -0.03
N PHE A 508 29.39 -6.91 -0.54
CA PHE A 508 28.06 -7.51 -0.50
C PHE A 508 28.05 -8.88 -1.18
N TRP A 509 28.59 -8.97 -2.38
CA TRP A 509 28.55 -10.18 -3.21
C TRP A 509 29.31 -11.35 -2.58
N LYS A 510 30.47 -11.08 -1.99
CA LYS A 510 31.32 -12.11 -1.36
C LYS A 510 30.53 -12.92 -0.33
N ASP A 511 29.85 -12.22 0.59
CA ASP A 511 29.13 -12.86 1.68
C ASP A 511 27.77 -13.40 1.22
N PHE A 512 27.09 -12.70 0.31
CA PHE A 512 25.80 -13.11 -0.23
C PHE A 512 25.87 -14.39 -1.07
N LYS A 513 26.95 -14.57 -1.82
CA LYS A 513 27.20 -15.80 -2.58
C LYS A 513 27.31 -17.01 -1.67
N VAL A 514 28.05 -16.91 -0.58
CA VAL A 514 28.16 -17.99 0.42
C VAL A 514 26.80 -18.37 0.97
N ALA A 515 25.99 -17.39 1.37
CA ALA A 515 24.65 -17.65 1.88
C ALA A 515 23.72 -18.33 0.86
N ILE A 516 23.86 -17.99 -0.44
CA ILE A 516 23.12 -18.66 -1.52
C ILE A 516 23.55 -20.12 -1.65
N ASP A 517 24.85 -20.37 -1.69
CA ASP A 517 25.40 -21.72 -1.86
C ASP A 517 24.98 -22.61 -0.68
N GLU A 518 25.10 -22.12 0.57
CA GLU A 518 24.62 -22.81 1.77
C GLU A 518 23.12 -23.12 1.73
N ALA A 519 22.28 -22.17 1.31
CA ALA A 519 20.83 -22.39 1.19
C ALA A 519 20.48 -23.36 0.06
N MET A 520 21.29 -23.43 -0.99
CA MET A 520 21.13 -24.37 -2.10
C MET A 520 21.54 -25.79 -1.74
N ASP A 521 22.37 -26.00 -0.73
CA ASP A 521 22.80 -27.32 -0.25
C ASP A 521 21.78 -27.95 0.71
N GLN A 522 20.90 -27.14 1.34
CA GLN A 522 19.83 -27.64 2.21
C GLN A 522 18.85 -28.53 1.44
N SER A 523 18.39 -29.62 2.04
CA SER A 523 17.30 -30.41 1.48
C SER A 523 15.94 -29.69 1.65
N ILE A 524 14.97 -30.02 0.79
CA ILE A 524 13.61 -29.47 0.94
C ILE A 524 13.01 -29.87 2.29
N THR A 525 13.30 -31.07 2.79
CA THR A 525 12.80 -31.56 4.08
C THR A 525 13.32 -30.72 5.23
N GLU A 526 14.63 -30.45 5.29
CA GLU A 526 15.23 -29.58 6.33
C GLU A 526 14.66 -28.18 6.30
N VAL A 527 14.46 -27.63 5.11
CA VAL A 527 13.82 -26.31 4.95
C VAL A 527 12.40 -26.31 5.50
N LEU A 528 11.59 -27.32 5.16
CA LEU A 528 10.22 -27.45 5.62
C LEU A 528 10.13 -27.67 7.14
N GLU A 529 11.02 -28.47 7.72
CA GLU A 529 11.09 -28.67 9.18
C GLU A 529 11.36 -27.36 9.90
N LYS A 530 12.36 -26.60 9.46
CA LYS A 530 12.72 -25.32 10.06
C LYS A 530 11.59 -24.28 9.94
N ILE A 531 10.85 -24.28 8.83
CA ILE A 531 9.68 -23.42 8.67
C ILE A 531 8.55 -23.87 9.58
N ASN A 532 8.31 -25.18 9.72
CA ASN A 532 7.32 -25.73 10.67
C ASN A 532 7.59 -25.29 12.10
N ASP A 533 8.85 -25.33 12.56
CA ASP A 533 9.22 -24.95 13.91
C ASP A 533 8.94 -23.46 14.18
N VAL A 534 9.28 -22.59 13.23
CA VAL A 534 9.06 -21.14 13.37
C VAL A 534 7.58 -20.79 13.31
N LEU A 535 6.79 -21.46 12.46
CA LEU A 535 5.36 -21.20 12.28
C LEU A 535 4.48 -22.06 13.19
N GLU A 536 5.06 -22.88 14.07
CA GLU A 536 4.29 -23.78 14.97
C GLU A 536 3.19 -23.05 15.73
N PRO A 537 3.42 -21.90 16.38
CA PRO A 537 2.37 -21.18 17.10
C PRO A 537 1.21 -20.73 16.20
N HIS A 538 1.48 -20.40 14.94
CA HIS A 538 0.49 -19.99 13.98
C HIS A 538 -0.24 -21.21 13.35
N LEU A 539 0.51 -22.22 12.92
CA LEU A 539 -0.06 -23.39 12.25
C LEU A 539 -0.76 -24.36 13.21
N PHE A 540 -0.30 -24.43 14.43
CA PHE A 540 -0.75 -25.38 15.45
C PHE A 540 -0.95 -24.67 16.81
N PRO A 541 -1.88 -23.71 16.90
CA PRO A 541 -2.16 -23.03 18.17
C PRO A 541 -2.63 -24.04 19.22
N VAL A 542 -2.19 -23.87 20.46
CA VAL A 542 -2.60 -24.71 21.59
C VAL A 542 -4.04 -24.34 21.96
N GLU A 543 -4.98 -25.24 21.66
CA GLU A 543 -6.40 -25.08 22.00
C GLU A 543 -6.68 -25.48 23.45
N GLU A 544 -6.00 -26.56 23.93
CA GLU A 544 -6.17 -27.08 25.28
C GLU A 544 -4.79 -27.28 25.95
N PRO A 545 -4.60 -26.79 27.21
CA PRO A 545 -3.35 -27.00 27.94
C PRO A 545 -3.00 -28.49 28.11
N GLY A 546 -1.78 -28.86 27.71
CA GLY A 546 -1.27 -30.24 27.84
C GLY A 546 -1.58 -31.18 26.65
N VAL A 547 -2.27 -30.71 25.62
CA VAL A 547 -2.49 -31.46 24.38
C VAL A 547 -1.51 -30.95 23.30
N ASP A 548 -0.75 -31.88 22.68
CA ASP A 548 0.12 -31.52 21.53
C ASP A 548 -0.77 -31.19 20.32
N PRO A 549 -0.80 -29.93 19.86
CA PRO A 549 -1.66 -29.49 18.76
C PRO A 549 -1.28 -30.10 17.41
N ARG A 550 -0.13 -30.74 17.32
CA ARG A 550 0.35 -31.44 16.11
C ARG A 550 -0.12 -32.88 16.01
N VAL A 551 -0.76 -33.44 17.02
CA VAL A 551 -1.31 -34.81 16.93
C VAL A 551 -2.46 -34.81 15.90
N CYS A 552 -2.40 -35.75 14.96
CA CYS A 552 -3.43 -35.88 13.95
C CYS A 552 -4.76 -36.34 14.56
N LYS A 553 -5.78 -35.46 14.54
CA LYS A 553 -7.12 -35.76 15.09
C LYS A 553 -7.82 -36.94 14.36
N SER A 554 -7.37 -37.33 13.14
CA SER A 554 -7.96 -38.39 12.37
C SER A 554 -7.43 -39.79 12.73
N CYS A 555 -6.13 -39.96 12.98
CA CYS A 555 -5.55 -41.27 13.29
C CYS A 555 -4.98 -41.36 14.73
N GLY A 556 -4.90 -40.28 15.47
CA GLY A 556 -4.42 -40.23 16.86
C GLY A 556 -2.91 -40.48 17.04
N ASN A 557 -2.22 -41.03 16.05
CA ASN A 557 -0.82 -41.45 16.16
C ASN A 557 0.15 -40.69 15.27
N GLY A 558 -0.33 -40.04 14.20
CA GLY A 558 0.49 -39.30 13.27
C GLY A 558 0.70 -37.85 13.75
N ARG A 559 1.79 -37.25 13.31
CA ARG A 559 2.10 -35.84 13.57
C ARG A 559 1.81 -34.99 12.36
N LEU A 560 1.12 -33.87 12.54
CA LEU A 560 0.81 -32.90 11.47
C LEU A 560 2.05 -32.04 11.17
N SER A 561 2.32 -31.85 9.90
CA SER A 561 3.41 -31.01 9.43
C SER A 561 3.09 -30.40 8.06
N MET A 562 3.78 -29.32 7.74
CA MET A 562 3.72 -28.72 6.42
C MET A 562 4.30 -29.68 5.38
N ARG A 563 3.58 -29.84 4.28
CA ARG A 563 3.94 -30.65 3.12
C ARG A 563 3.78 -29.82 1.86
N THR A 564 4.42 -30.24 0.78
CA THR A 564 4.27 -29.60 -0.53
C THR A 564 3.58 -30.52 -1.50
N ALA A 565 2.56 -29.99 -2.18
CA ALA A 565 1.88 -30.71 -3.23
C ALA A 565 2.74 -30.76 -4.51
N ARG A 566 2.56 -31.78 -5.35
CA ARG A 566 3.22 -31.87 -6.67
C ARG A 566 2.87 -30.68 -7.58
N SER A 567 1.75 -30.04 -7.37
CA SER A 567 1.31 -28.82 -8.06
C SER A 567 1.97 -27.51 -7.54
N GLY A 568 2.79 -27.57 -6.49
CA GLY A 568 3.55 -26.43 -5.96
C GLY A 568 2.84 -25.62 -4.87
N GLY A 569 1.79 -26.16 -4.20
CA GLY A 569 1.16 -25.55 -3.03
C GLY A 569 1.67 -26.14 -1.72
N ALA A 570 1.62 -25.38 -0.62
CA ALA A 570 1.81 -25.89 0.74
C ALA A 570 0.48 -26.35 1.32
N PHE A 571 0.50 -27.43 2.12
CA PHE A 571 -0.64 -27.94 2.88
C PHE A 571 -0.14 -28.59 4.17
N ILE A 572 -1.02 -28.78 5.14
CA ILE A 572 -0.71 -29.53 6.36
C ILE A 572 -1.15 -30.99 6.14
N GLY A 573 -0.27 -31.94 6.36
CA GLY A 573 -0.53 -33.36 6.18
C GLY A 573 -0.04 -34.21 7.35
N CYS A 574 -0.63 -35.39 7.51
CA CYS A 574 -0.26 -36.36 8.53
C CYS A 574 1.03 -37.11 8.16
N SER A 575 1.89 -37.38 9.15
CA SER A 575 3.11 -38.17 8.98
C SER A 575 2.85 -39.64 8.63
N ASN A 576 1.69 -40.17 9.00
CA ASN A 576 1.29 -41.58 8.74
C ASN A 576 0.75 -41.85 7.33
N TYR A 577 1.04 -40.93 6.36
CA TYR A 577 0.72 -41.25 4.95
C TYR A 577 1.54 -42.44 4.47
N PRO A 578 0.94 -43.44 3.74
CA PRO A 578 -0.38 -43.44 3.11
C PRO A 578 -1.54 -43.98 3.96
N ASP A 579 -1.29 -44.51 5.16
CA ASP A 579 -2.32 -45.12 6.01
C ASP A 579 -3.32 -44.09 6.54
N CYS A 580 -2.81 -42.88 6.88
CA CYS A 580 -3.66 -41.73 7.18
C CYS A 580 -3.52 -40.69 6.07
N ARG A 581 -4.64 -40.33 5.46
CA ARG A 581 -4.70 -39.35 4.37
C ARG A 581 -5.20 -37.98 4.83
N PHE A 582 -5.17 -37.71 6.12
CA PHE A 582 -5.60 -36.42 6.65
C PHE A 582 -4.74 -35.29 6.09
N THR A 583 -5.41 -34.31 5.51
CA THR A 583 -4.78 -33.05 5.02
C THR A 583 -5.72 -31.89 5.32
N ARG A 584 -5.14 -30.71 5.53
CA ARG A 584 -5.85 -29.43 5.58
C ARG A 584 -5.08 -28.37 4.83
N PRO A 585 -5.72 -27.25 4.41
CA PRO A 585 -5.03 -26.10 3.85
C PRO A 585 -3.91 -25.61 4.78
N PHE A 586 -2.93 -24.92 4.20
CA PHE A 586 -1.90 -24.24 4.95
C PHE A 586 -2.53 -23.02 5.67
N GLY A 587 -2.33 -22.93 6.97
CA GLY A 587 -2.92 -21.91 7.84
C GLY A 587 -3.32 -22.50 9.19
N PRO A 588 -3.84 -21.69 10.14
CA PRO A 588 -4.31 -22.17 11.44
C PRO A 588 -5.54 -23.08 11.31
N PRO A 589 -5.82 -23.92 12.32
CA PRO A 589 -7.07 -24.69 12.39
C PRO A 589 -8.28 -23.74 12.36
N GLY A 590 -9.36 -24.16 11.70
CA GLY A 590 -10.56 -23.32 11.56
C GLY A 590 -10.58 -22.40 10.34
N THR A 591 -9.46 -22.23 9.61
CA THR A 591 -9.49 -21.72 8.22
C THR A 591 -10.14 -22.75 7.27
N GLU A 592 -10.60 -23.86 7.79
CA GLU A 592 -11.30 -24.93 7.09
C GLU A 592 -12.69 -24.55 6.57
N SER A 593 -13.18 -23.34 6.88
CA SER A 593 -14.48 -22.88 6.36
C SER A 593 -14.54 -22.76 4.84
N SER A 594 -13.39 -22.87 4.16
CA SER A 594 -13.30 -22.93 2.70
C SER A 594 -12.68 -24.23 2.16
N ALA A 595 -12.31 -25.21 3.00
CA ALA A 595 -11.91 -26.53 2.51
C ALA A 595 -13.14 -27.28 2.01
N ILE A 596 -13.41 -27.07 0.74
CA ILE A 596 -14.36 -27.87 -0.02
C ILE A 596 -13.78 -29.30 -0.05
N GLY A 597 -14.35 -30.21 0.75
CA GLY A 597 -13.90 -31.60 0.78
C GLY A 597 -13.88 -32.24 -0.61
N PRO A 598 -13.23 -33.38 -0.81
CA PRO A 598 -13.14 -34.03 -2.11
C PRO A 598 -14.54 -34.31 -2.74
N ASP A 599 -15.59 -34.44 -1.92
CA ASP A 599 -16.97 -34.61 -2.38
C ASP A 599 -17.72 -33.28 -2.57
N GLY A 600 -17.10 -32.15 -2.22
CA GLY A 600 -17.74 -30.83 -2.23
C GLY A 600 -18.53 -30.51 -0.96
N LYS A 601 -18.92 -29.24 -0.78
CA LYS A 601 -19.83 -28.79 0.27
C LYS A 601 -21.23 -28.68 -0.31
N LEU A 602 -22.20 -29.49 0.21
CA LEU A 602 -23.58 -29.33 -0.18
C LEU A 602 -24.14 -28.00 0.33
N LEU A 603 -24.66 -27.18 -0.58
CA LEU A 603 -25.30 -25.90 -0.26
C LEU A 603 -26.81 -26.05 -0.05
N GLY A 604 -27.41 -27.08 -0.69
CA GLY A 604 -28.83 -27.36 -0.64
C GLY A 604 -29.30 -28.08 -1.90
N HIS A 605 -30.60 -28.05 -2.18
CA HIS A 605 -31.20 -28.67 -3.36
C HIS A 605 -32.00 -27.61 -4.15
N ASP A 606 -31.95 -27.73 -5.48
CA ASP A 606 -32.82 -27.02 -6.40
C ASP A 606 -33.68 -28.04 -7.13
N GLY A 607 -34.92 -28.20 -6.65
CA GLY A 607 -35.75 -29.32 -7.01
C GLY A 607 -35.17 -30.64 -6.51
N ALA A 608 -34.93 -31.60 -7.42
CA ALA A 608 -34.29 -32.87 -7.12
C ALA A 608 -32.77 -32.85 -7.15
N ASP A 609 -32.17 -31.79 -7.71
CA ASP A 609 -30.72 -31.70 -7.94
C ASP A 609 -29.99 -31.13 -6.72
N PRO A 610 -28.95 -31.78 -6.20
CA PRO A 610 -28.08 -31.20 -5.18
C PRO A 610 -27.23 -30.11 -5.80
N ILE A 611 -27.15 -28.96 -5.11
CA ILE A 611 -26.23 -27.86 -5.43
C ILE A 611 -25.05 -27.96 -4.50
N SER A 612 -23.85 -28.15 -5.06
CA SER A 612 -22.63 -28.33 -4.31
C SER A 612 -21.58 -27.29 -4.70
N LEU A 613 -20.90 -26.78 -3.70
CA LEU A 613 -19.67 -26.00 -3.85
C LEU A 613 -18.51 -26.98 -3.97
N ARG A 614 -17.69 -26.84 -5.01
CA ARG A 614 -16.56 -27.72 -5.31
C ARG A 614 -15.30 -26.91 -5.61
N ASP A 615 -14.16 -27.52 -5.37
CA ASP A 615 -12.89 -26.92 -5.78
C ASP A 615 -12.39 -27.54 -7.07
N GLY A 616 -11.84 -26.74 -7.98
CA GLY A 616 -11.37 -27.15 -9.28
C GLY A 616 -10.04 -26.51 -9.68
N ARG A 617 -9.44 -27.03 -10.75
CA ARG A 617 -8.15 -26.53 -11.29
C ARG A 617 -8.09 -25.00 -11.49
N TYR A 618 -9.24 -24.36 -11.68
CA TYR A 618 -9.35 -22.93 -11.95
C TYR A 618 -9.96 -22.14 -10.78
N GLY A 619 -10.07 -22.75 -9.61
CA GLY A 619 -10.66 -22.21 -8.38
C GLY A 619 -12.05 -22.79 -8.06
N PRO A 620 -12.67 -22.32 -6.97
CA PRO A 620 -13.95 -22.83 -6.51
C PRO A 620 -15.09 -22.56 -7.52
N TYR A 621 -16.00 -23.52 -7.60
CA TYR A 621 -17.15 -23.47 -8.49
C TYR A 621 -18.39 -24.10 -7.86
N VAL A 622 -19.56 -23.70 -8.28
CA VAL A 622 -20.84 -24.38 -7.95
C VAL A 622 -21.22 -25.35 -9.03
N GLN A 623 -21.80 -26.48 -8.61
CA GLN A 623 -22.25 -27.53 -9.50
C GLN A 623 -23.66 -27.94 -9.14
N ARG A 624 -24.53 -28.21 -10.17
CA ARG A 624 -25.87 -28.75 -10.04
C ARG A 624 -25.83 -30.22 -10.40
N GLY A 625 -26.29 -31.07 -9.49
CA GLY A 625 -26.31 -32.53 -9.68
C GLY A 625 -24.96 -33.19 -9.42
N THR A 626 -24.96 -34.53 -9.49
CA THR A 626 -23.78 -35.37 -9.35
C THR A 626 -23.31 -35.91 -10.70
N VAL A 627 -22.02 -36.24 -10.79
CA VAL A 627 -21.45 -36.89 -11.96
C VAL A 627 -21.95 -38.34 -11.95
N THR A 628 -22.69 -38.75 -12.98
CA THR A 628 -23.20 -40.10 -13.21
C THR A 628 -22.90 -40.52 -14.65
N GLU A 629 -23.11 -41.78 -14.98
CA GLU A 629 -22.98 -42.26 -16.38
C GLU A 629 -23.95 -41.52 -17.31
N GLU A 630 -25.16 -41.20 -16.81
CA GLU A 630 -26.18 -40.46 -17.55
C GLU A 630 -25.90 -38.94 -17.62
N ASN A 631 -25.18 -38.38 -16.59
CA ASN A 631 -24.82 -37.00 -16.54
C ASN A 631 -23.29 -36.83 -16.26
N PRO A 632 -22.42 -37.08 -17.26
CA PRO A 632 -20.98 -37.06 -17.07
C PRO A 632 -20.41 -35.63 -16.92
N LYS A 633 -21.18 -34.60 -17.28
CA LYS A 633 -20.78 -33.19 -17.19
C LYS A 633 -21.91 -32.33 -16.63
N PRO A 634 -22.18 -32.41 -15.33
CA PRO A 634 -23.22 -31.58 -14.71
C PRO A 634 -22.94 -30.09 -14.88
N PRO A 635 -23.99 -29.26 -14.96
CA PRO A 635 -23.82 -27.79 -15.04
C PRO A 635 -22.98 -27.27 -13.89
N ARG A 636 -22.03 -26.38 -14.23
CA ARG A 636 -21.13 -25.80 -13.27
C ARG A 636 -20.74 -24.35 -13.65
N MET A 637 -20.54 -23.48 -12.66
CA MET A 637 -20.12 -22.12 -12.86
C MET A 637 -19.06 -21.75 -11.81
N SER A 638 -17.99 -21.10 -12.26
CA SER A 638 -16.95 -20.59 -11.35
C SER A 638 -17.48 -19.45 -10.51
N ILE A 639 -17.06 -19.40 -9.24
CA ILE A 639 -17.44 -18.31 -8.34
C ILE A 639 -16.66 -17.06 -8.69
N PRO A 640 -17.33 -15.90 -8.80
CA PRO A 640 -16.66 -14.63 -9.04
C PRO A 640 -15.66 -14.29 -7.95
N LYS A 641 -14.49 -13.75 -8.32
CA LYS A 641 -13.42 -13.40 -7.36
C LYS A 641 -13.81 -12.34 -6.33
N SER A 642 -14.84 -11.55 -6.65
CA SER A 642 -15.38 -10.53 -5.74
C SER A 642 -16.33 -11.08 -4.68
N TRP A 643 -16.75 -12.35 -4.79
CA TRP A 643 -17.64 -12.99 -3.82
C TRP A 643 -16.84 -13.75 -2.76
N SER A 644 -17.22 -13.56 -1.49
CA SER A 644 -16.74 -14.42 -0.40
C SER A 644 -17.43 -15.78 -0.45
N LEU A 645 -16.67 -16.85 -0.22
CA LEU A 645 -17.24 -18.21 -0.12
C LEU A 645 -18.14 -18.37 1.10
N ASP A 646 -17.91 -17.58 2.15
CA ASP A 646 -18.71 -17.61 3.38
C ASP A 646 -20.09 -16.97 3.18
N ASP A 647 -20.21 -16.03 2.22
CA ASP A 647 -21.47 -15.38 1.85
C ASP A 647 -22.24 -16.11 0.73
N LEU A 648 -21.75 -17.29 0.31
CA LEU A 648 -22.36 -18.05 -0.77
C LEU A 648 -23.56 -18.85 -0.26
N THR A 649 -24.76 -18.32 -0.48
CA THR A 649 -26.01 -19.02 -0.17
C THR A 649 -26.47 -19.91 -1.32
N LEU A 650 -27.45 -20.78 -1.04
CA LEU A 650 -28.09 -21.64 -2.08
C LEU A 650 -28.68 -20.76 -3.20
N GLU A 651 -29.36 -19.67 -2.85
CA GLU A 651 -29.98 -18.75 -3.82
C GLU A 651 -28.93 -18.14 -4.75
N LYS A 652 -27.82 -17.67 -4.22
CA LYS A 652 -26.70 -17.13 -5.00
C LYS A 652 -26.07 -18.20 -5.91
N ALA A 653 -25.96 -19.43 -5.43
CA ALA A 653 -25.43 -20.56 -6.22
C ALA A 653 -26.36 -20.91 -7.37
N VAL A 654 -27.68 -21.00 -7.14
CA VAL A 654 -28.69 -21.25 -8.18
C VAL A 654 -28.70 -20.09 -9.18
N GLN A 655 -28.65 -18.85 -8.71
CA GLN A 655 -28.58 -17.67 -9.55
C GLN A 655 -27.32 -17.68 -10.45
N LEU A 656 -26.18 -18.11 -9.91
CA LEU A 656 -24.95 -18.24 -10.68
C LEU A 656 -25.05 -19.34 -11.75
N LEU A 657 -25.70 -20.45 -11.42
CA LEU A 657 -25.92 -21.59 -12.34
C LEU A 657 -26.99 -21.30 -13.41
N SER A 658 -27.75 -20.22 -13.29
CA SER A 658 -28.69 -19.77 -14.33
C SER A 658 -28.01 -19.04 -15.49
N LEU A 659 -26.70 -18.78 -15.40
CA LEU A 659 -25.93 -18.16 -16.48
C LEU A 659 -25.47 -19.18 -17.53
N PRO A 660 -25.37 -18.82 -18.82
CA PRO A 660 -25.65 -17.50 -19.36
C PRO A 660 -27.17 -17.18 -19.41
N ARG A 661 -27.53 -15.92 -19.13
CA ARG A 661 -28.91 -15.42 -19.22
C ARG A 661 -29.18 -14.81 -20.59
N GLU A 662 -30.21 -15.27 -21.25
CA GLU A 662 -30.71 -14.67 -22.50
C GLU A 662 -31.41 -13.35 -22.20
N ILE A 663 -30.98 -12.26 -22.85
CA ILE A 663 -31.58 -10.93 -22.73
C ILE A 663 -32.67 -10.79 -23.80
N GLY A 664 -32.41 -11.27 -25.00
CA GLY A 664 -33.32 -11.24 -26.15
C GLY A 664 -32.59 -11.05 -27.48
N PRO A 665 -33.33 -11.07 -28.62
CA PRO A 665 -32.74 -10.88 -29.95
C PRO A 665 -32.31 -9.43 -30.15
N HIS A 666 -31.14 -9.22 -30.75
CA HIS A 666 -30.64 -7.90 -31.11
C HIS A 666 -31.57 -7.22 -32.11
N PRO A 667 -31.91 -5.94 -31.91
CA PRO A 667 -32.91 -5.23 -32.75
C PRO A 667 -32.59 -5.17 -34.23
N GLU A 668 -31.32 -5.22 -34.63
CA GLU A 668 -30.89 -5.04 -36.03
C GLU A 668 -30.75 -6.36 -36.80
N ASP A 669 -30.28 -7.42 -36.14
CA ASP A 669 -29.95 -8.69 -36.86
C ASP A 669 -30.62 -9.94 -36.27
N GLY A 670 -31.36 -9.79 -35.16
CA GLY A 670 -32.12 -10.86 -34.56
C GLY A 670 -31.26 -11.90 -33.81
N VAL A 671 -29.95 -11.75 -33.75
CA VAL A 671 -29.06 -12.65 -33.04
C VAL A 671 -29.24 -12.47 -31.50
N MET A 672 -29.33 -13.58 -30.77
CA MET A 672 -29.55 -13.56 -29.33
C MET A 672 -28.40 -12.85 -28.58
N ILE A 673 -28.76 -11.95 -27.70
CA ILE A 673 -27.82 -11.34 -26.74
C ILE A 673 -27.91 -12.07 -25.42
N GLU A 674 -26.75 -12.47 -24.89
CA GLU A 674 -26.61 -13.18 -23.63
C GLU A 674 -25.77 -12.35 -22.64
N SER A 675 -26.08 -12.45 -21.35
CA SER A 675 -25.22 -11.95 -20.26
C SER A 675 -24.62 -13.14 -19.47
N SER A 676 -23.36 -13.00 -19.07
CA SER A 676 -22.66 -14.01 -18.28
C SER A 676 -21.41 -13.46 -17.59
N ILE A 677 -20.73 -14.30 -16.82
CA ILE A 677 -19.49 -13.99 -16.12
C ILE A 677 -18.37 -14.84 -16.73
N GLY A 678 -17.29 -14.20 -17.16
CA GLY A 678 -16.14 -14.86 -17.75
C GLY A 678 -14.84 -14.57 -17.02
N ARG A 679 -13.71 -15.04 -17.57
CA ARG A 679 -12.37 -14.87 -17.01
C ARG A 679 -11.99 -13.38 -16.76
N PHE A 680 -12.56 -12.48 -17.56
CA PHE A 680 -12.28 -11.04 -17.51
C PHE A 680 -13.40 -10.23 -16.83
N GLY A 681 -14.28 -10.89 -16.09
CA GLY A 681 -15.41 -10.28 -15.39
C GLY A 681 -16.76 -10.48 -16.12
N PRO A 682 -17.79 -9.73 -15.69
CA PRO A 682 -19.12 -9.78 -16.26
C PRO A 682 -19.16 -9.19 -17.67
N TYR A 683 -19.96 -9.80 -18.56
CA TYR A 683 -20.05 -9.39 -19.96
C TYR A 683 -21.43 -9.61 -20.55
N VAL A 684 -21.70 -8.88 -21.62
CA VAL A 684 -22.76 -9.20 -22.60
C VAL A 684 -22.11 -9.69 -23.90
N LYS A 685 -22.76 -10.67 -24.55
CA LYS A 685 -22.28 -11.33 -25.76
C LYS A 685 -23.32 -11.21 -26.84
N HIS A 686 -22.88 -10.88 -28.07
CA HIS A 686 -23.66 -10.89 -29.29
C HIS A 686 -22.82 -11.54 -30.40
N GLY A 687 -23.20 -12.73 -30.82
CA GLY A 687 -22.39 -13.53 -31.76
C GLY A 687 -20.98 -13.79 -31.23
N THR A 688 -19.96 -13.21 -31.90
CA THR A 688 -18.55 -13.29 -31.48
C THR A 688 -18.07 -12.07 -30.72
N LEU A 689 -18.90 -11.04 -30.55
CA LEU A 689 -18.57 -9.80 -29.86
C LEU A 689 -18.88 -9.94 -28.37
N TYR A 690 -17.90 -9.58 -27.51
CA TYR A 690 -18.03 -9.56 -26.05
C TYR A 690 -17.77 -8.14 -25.54
N ALA A 691 -18.69 -7.56 -24.80
CA ALA A 691 -18.54 -6.29 -24.13
C ALA A 691 -18.62 -6.47 -22.61
N ASN A 692 -17.60 -6.01 -21.90
CA ASN A 692 -17.60 -6.09 -20.43
C ASN A 692 -18.57 -5.05 -19.87
N ILE A 693 -19.30 -5.46 -18.81
CA ILE A 693 -20.16 -4.60 -18.00
C ILE A 693 -19.47 -4.37 -16.64
N GLY A 694 -19.70 -3.19 -16.06
CA GLY A 694 -18.89 -2.75 -14.91
C GLY A 694 -19.23 -3.43 -13.60
N ASP A 695 -20.48 -3.83 -13.39
CA ASP A 695 -20.97 -4.42 -12.16
C ASP A 695 -21.39 -5.88 -12.35
N ILE A 696 -21.01 -6.73 -11.40
CA ILE A 696 -21.34 -8.14 -11.43
C ILE A 696 -22.84 -8.40 -11.25
N ASP A 697 -23.51 -7.60 -10.43
CA ASP A 697 -24.95 -7.73 -10.18
C ASP A 697 -25.78 -7.28 -11.39
N GLU A 698 -25.19 -6.46 -12.28
CA GLU A 698 -25.81 -6.04 -13.54
C GLU A 698 -26.04 -7.22 -14.51
N VAL A 699 -25.30 -8.34 -14.36
CA VAL A 699 -25.44 -9.54 -15.23
C VAL A 699 -26.89 -10.07 -15.23
N TRP A 700 -27.55 -10.03 -14.07
CA TRP A 700 -28.91 -10.55 -13.92
C TRP A 700 -29.98 -9.49 -14.18
N SER A 701 -29.65 -8.22 -14.17
CA SER A 701 -30.60 -7.09 -14.28
C SER A 701 -30.48 -6.31 -15.60
N ILE A 702 -29.37 -6.45 -16.33
CA ILE A 702 -29.15 -5.71 -17.57
C ILE A 702 -30.27 -5.93 -18.58
N GLY A 703 -30.85 -4.86 -19.09
CA GLY A 703 -31.86 -4.87 -20.12
C GLY A 703 -31.29 -4.67 -21.52
N MET A 704 -32.16 -4.90 -22.55
CA MET A 704 -31.79 -4.84 -23.95
C MET A 704 -31.07 -3.54 -24.37
N ASN A 705 -31.62 -2.39 -24.01
CA ASN A 705 -31.08 -1.08 -24.42
C ASN A 705 -29.65 -0.89 -23.91
N ARG A 706 -29.41 -1.22 -22.64
CA ARG A 706 -28.10 -1.12 -22.00
C ARG A 706 -27.09 -2.12 -22.60
N ALA A 707 -27.54 -3.35 -22.88
CA ALA A 707 -26.70 -4.37 -23.48
C ALA A 707 -26.25 -3.96 -24.91
N VAL A 708 -27.19 -3.46 -25.74
CA VAL A 708 -26.89 -2.94 -27.09
C VAL A 708 -25.94 -1.75 -27.02
N GLU A 709 -26.12 -0.84 -26.07
CA GLU A 709 -25.24 0.32 -25.88
C GLU A 709 -23.79 -0.11 -25.59
N GLU A 710 -23.58 -1.06 -24.68
CA GLU A 710 -22.23 -1.55 -24.35
C GLU A 710 -21.59 -2.35 -25.50
N LEU A 711 -22.38 -3.14 -26.22
CA LEU A 711 -21.92 -3.80 -27.44
C LEU A 711 -21.52 -2.79 -28.53
N ALA A 712 -22.31 -1.73 -28.74
CA ALA A 712 -22.00 -0.66 -29.71
C ALA A 712 -20.71 0.09 -29.30
N LYS A 713 -20.54 0.43 -28.01
CA LYS A 713 -19.31 1.04 -27.49
C LYS A 713 -18.10 0.14 -27.75
N LYS A 714 -18.26 -1.15 -27.57
CA LYS A 714 -17.18 -2.14 -27.81
C LYS A 714 -16.88 -2.27 -29.29
N ALA A 715 -17.90 -2.36 -30.15
CA ALA A 715 -17.76 -2.39 -31.61
C ALA A 715 -17.05 -1.14 -32.14
N ALA A 716 -17.43 0.05 -31.65
CA ALA A 716 -16.77 1.31 -32.01
C ALA A 716 -15.29 1.37 -31.56
N ARG A 717 -14.95 0.77 -30.44
CA ARG A 717 -13.55 0.63 -29.96
C ARG A 717 -12.77 -0.42 -30.75
N SER A 718 -13.38 -1.52 -31.15
CA SER A 718 -12.79 -2.56 -31.99
C SER A 718 -12.78 -2.19 -33.46
N GLY A 719 -13.67 -1.35 -33.89
CA GLY A 719 -13.71 -0.78 -35.24
C GLY A 719 -12.53 0.14 -35.62
N ARG A 720 -11.65 0.48 -34.68
CA ARG A 720 -10.30 0.97 -34.99
C ARG A 720 -9.35 -0.13 -35.50
N GLY A 721 -9.81 -1.36 -35.57
CA GLY A 721 -9.18 -2.52 -36.22
C GLY A 721 -10.04 -3.20 -37.26
N ALA A 722 -11.21 -2.66 -37.63
CA ALA A 722 -12.03 -3.15 -38.74
C ALA A 722 -11.37 -2.78 -40.07
N ALA A 723 -11.29 -3.75 -40.95
CA ALA A 723 -10.68 -3.80 -42.26
C ALA A 723 -10.33 -2.41 -42.83
N ALA A 724 -9.06 -2.01 -42.68
CA ALA A 724 -8.54 -0.85 -43.32
C ALA A 724 -8.91 -0.96 -44.81
N LYS A 725 -9.53 0.06 -45.37
CA LYS A 725 -9.68 0.12 -46.82
C LYS A 725 -8.29 -0.10 -47.43
N PRO A 726 -8.18 -0.94 -48.45
CA PRO A 726 -6.91 -1.14 -49.12
C PRO A 726 -6.34 0.21 -49.57
N LEU A 727 -5.05 0.41 -49.33
CA LEU A 727 -4.32 1.57 -49.83
C LEU A 727 -4.37 1.60 -51.38
N TYR A 728 -4.26 0.40 -51.99
CA TYR A 728 -4.37 0.19 -53.42
C TYR A 728 -4.94 -1.21 -53.70
N GLU A 729 -5.79 -1.32 -54.74
CA GLU A 729 -6.25 -2.59 -55.28
C GLU A 729 -5.37 -2.94 -56.48
N LEU A 730 -4.64 -4.07 -56.41
CA LEU A 730 -3.70 -4.48 -57.45
C LEU A 730 -4.34 -5.36 -58.55
N GLY A 731 -5.65 -5.66 -58.43
CA GLY A 731 -6.37 -6.54 -59.34
C GLY A 731 -6.53 -7.97 -58.76
N GLU A 732 -6.95 -8.91 -59.63
CA GLU A 732 -7.17 -10.31 -59.28
C GLU A 732 -5.88 -11.13 -59.38
N HIS A 733 -5.74 -12.15 -58.56
CA HIS A 733 -4.61 -13.09 -58.64
C HIS A 733 -4.65 -13.86 -59.97
N PRO A 734 -3.53 -13.86 -60.72
CA PRO A 734 -3.55 -14.32 -62.13
C PRO A 734 -3.89 -15.79 -62.36
N SER A 735 -3.74 -16.64 -61.36
CA SER A 735 -4.00 -18.09 -61.47
C SER A 735 -5.08 -18.62 -60.54
N GLU A 736 -5.33 -18.00 -59.40
CA GLU A 736 -6.20 -18.55 -58.37
C GLU A 736 -7.43 -17.67 -58.10
N GLY A 737 -7.53 -16.51 -58.77
CA GLY A 737 -8.61 -15.56 -58.55
C GLY A 737 -8.63 -14.90 -57.18
N GLY A 738 -9.47 -13.88 -57.01
CA GLY A 738 -9.59 -13.12 -55.80
C GLY A 738 -8.70 -11.87 -55.71
N PRO A 739 -9.16 -10.80 -55.07
CA PRO A 739 -8.50 -9.52 -55.08
C PRO A 739 -7.18 -9.50 -54.31
N ILE A 740 -6.15 -8.94 -54.92
CA ILE A 740 -4.86 -8.63 -54.28
C ILE A 740 -4.90 -7.15 -53.88
N ASN A 741 -4.71 -6.88 -52.59
CA ASN A 741 -4.81 -5.55 -52.01
C ASN A 741 -3.52 -5.16 -51.29
N VAL A 742 -3.13 -3.90 -51.37
CA VAL A 742 -2.10 -3.31 -50.49
C VAL A 742 -2.81 -2.74 -49.28
N MET A 743 -2.48 -3.28 -48.14
CA MET A 743 -3.05 -2.91 -46.85
C MET A 743 -2.02 -2.11 -46.02
N ASP A 744 -2.51 -1.21 -45.18
CA ASP A 744 -1.68 -0.53 -44.19
C ASP A 744 -1.55 -1.41 -42.95
N GLY A 745 -0.33 -1.74 -42.53
CA GLY A 745 -0.04 -2.61 -41.41
C GLY A 745 0.86 -1.96 -40.38
N ARG A 746 0.86 -2.53 -39.16
CA ARG A 746 1.68 -2.06 -38.03
C ARG A 746 3.18 -1.90 -38.36
N TYR A 747 3.65 -2.59 -39.38
CA TYR A 747 5.06 -2.61 -39.78
C TYR A 747 5.29 -1.96 -41.17
N GLY A 748 4.29 -1.27 -41.72
CA GLY A 748 4.28 -0.65 -43.01
C GLY A 748 3.29 -1.32 -43.99
N PRO A 749 3.12 -0.77 -45.24
CA PRO A 749 2.26 -1.36 -46.23
C PRO A 749 2.66 -2.80 -46.58
N TYR A 750 1.67 -3.68 -46.68
CA TYR A 750 1.88 -5.07 -47.08
C TYR A 750 0.83 -5.51 -48.10
N VAL A 751 1.15 -6.50 -48.92
CA VAL A 751 0.25 -7.07 -49.89
C VAL A 751 -0.53 -8.20 -49.27
N LYS A 752 -1.85 -8.18 -49.44
CA LYS A 752 -2.77 -9.19 -48.91
C LYS A 752 -3.55 -9.84 -50.05
N TRP A 753 -3.57 -11.16 -50.05
CA TRP A 753 -4.40 -11.98 -50.91
C TRP A 753 -5.08 -13.09 -50.11
N GLY A 754 -6.39 -13.02 -50.00
CA GLY A 754 -7.15 -13.95 -49.17
C GLY A 754 -6.69 -13.93 -47.68
N LYS A 755 -6.15 -15.06 -47.20
CA LYS A 755 -5.56 -15.19 -45.85
C LYS A 755 -4.03 -15.05 -45.80
N VAL A 756 -3.39 -14.82 -46.95
CA VAL A 756 -1.93 -14.65 -47.11
C VAL A 756 -1.58 -13.16 -47.08
N ASN A 757 -0.56 -12.81 -46.30
CA ASN A 757 -0.07 -11.44 -46.14
C ASN A 757 1.34 -11.33 -46.63
#